data_0faa09bc92f36d7253762eae08957cc1
#
_entry.id   0faa09bc92f36d7253762eae08957cc1
#
_cell.length_a   1.000
_cell.length_b   1.000
_cell.length_c   1.000
_cell.angle_alpha   90.00
_cell.angle_beta   90.00
_cell.angle_gamma   90.00
#
_symmetry.space_group_name_H-M   'P 1'
#
loop_
_entity.id
_entity.type
_entity.pdbx_description
1 polymer ?
#
loop_
_entity_poly.entity_id
_entity_poly.type
_entity_poly.pdbx_seq_one_letter_code
_entity_poly.pdbx_strand_id
1 'polypeptide(L)'
;MSIVRLENVSLAYGLRPLLDNVNFAIEEKQKICLLGRNGEGKSSLMSLLIKSSLPDSGEVNFQKGIKVGALPQSLPEADDRSVYDVVAEGLDELGGYLREYFALLEASSEVKADDQSQILIKMEKLQEKIETLDGWTFQHKIESMLKRFGLAPAQKMKDLSGGWRRRVLLAKSLINEPDLLLLDEPTNHLDIETIKWLEARLQEFNGSLLFVSHDRAFIKALASNIIELDRGNLTPFNGGYSDYLVAKQKFFEEEDRQNQLFDKRLSEEEAWIRQGVKARRTRNEGRVRALKAMRETYKSRLSQQGKVDIKISEAEKSGRLVIEADNISHSFSNGRKVIDDFSISVMRGDRIGLIGANGAGKTTLIKILLTKLEPSQGSVRLGSKVEVAYFDQLRTGLNFEQTVFENVADGHDFIEVNGKPLHVMSYLNDFLFTAERARTPIKALSGGETNRLLLAKLFAKPANIIVMDEPTNDLDVDTLELLEDKLSDFQGTLLVTSHDRDFLDQVVTSTLVFEGAGSVNQYVGGYQDWVRQTGGILPVESQLVGESAEIATEITKASDKEPAKTKVNDSKPKKLSYKLKLELEQLPVKIEQIEAEQAALQDLVNSPEFYKNDHQEIERISKLLADTEALLSSTVERWLELEDM
;
A
#
# COMPACT_ATOMS: atom_id res chain seq x y z
N MET A 1 -8.76 31.49 -11.28
CA MET A 1 -9.54 31.28 -12.53
C MET A 1 -9.61 29.77 -12.80
N SER A 2 -10.74 29.32 -13.40
CA SER A 2 -10.89 27.91 -13.72
C SER A 2 -10.02 27.55 -14.94
N ILE A 3 -9.13 26.58 -14.80
CA ILE A 3 -8.24 26.09 -15.86
C ILE A 3 -8.85 24.94 -16.65
N VAL A 4 -9.70 24.14 -15.99
CA VAL A 4 -10.49 23.08 -16.63
C VAL A 4 -11.88 23.08 -16.03
N ARG A 5 -12.92 22.86 -16.86
CA ARG A 5 -14.31 22.79 -16.45
C ARG A 5 -15.03 21.65 -17.16
N LEU A 6 -15.66 20.80 -16.39
CA LEU A 6 -16.57 19.75 -16.85
C LEU A 6 -18.00 20.28 -16.72
N GLU A 7 -18.80 20.15 -17.78
CA GLU A 7 -20.20 20.59 -17.81
C GLU A 7 -21.09 19.42 -18.25
N ASN A 8 -21.91 18.93 -17.30
CA ASN A 8 -22.86 17.84 -17.50
C ASN A 8 -22.22 16.59 -18.14
N VAL A 9 -21.00 16.26 -17.71
CA VAL A 9 -20.22 15.16 -18.28
C VAL A 9 -20.77 13.82 -17.78
N SER A 10 -21.10 12.94 -18.73
CA SER A 10 -21.46 11.55 -18.44
C SER A 10 -20.57 10.59 -19.22
N LEU A 11 -20.21 9.48 -18.59
CA LEU A 11 -19.39 8.41 -19.16
C LEU A 11 -19.84 7.06 -18.59
N ALA A 12 -20.06 6.07 -19.44
CA ALA A 12 -20.44 4.72 -19.02
C ALA A 12 -19.64 3.65 -19.76
N TYR A 13 -19.27 2.58 -19.06
CA TYR A 13 -18.79 1.36 -19.68
C TYR A 13 -19.83 0.23 -19.45
N GLY A 14 -20.52 -0.13 -20.54
CA GLY A 14 -21.62 -1.08 -20.49
C GLY A 14 -22.88 -0.48 -19.85
N LEU A 15 -23.48 -1.17 -18.88
CA LEU A 15 -24.74 -0.75 -18.25
C LEU A 15 -24.55 0.17 -17.02
N ARG A 16 -23.34 0.29 -16.50
CA ARG A 16 -23.07 1.07 -15.28
C ARG A 16 -22.46 2.42 -15.65
N PRO A 17 -23.09 3.53 -15.28
CA PRO A 17 -22.49 4.85 -15.43
C PRO A 17 -21.30 4.99 -14.47
N LEU A 18 -20.15 5.47 -14.97
CA LEU A 18 -18.99 5.83 -14.18
C LEU A 18 -19.01 7.32 -13.79
N LEU A 19 -19.59 8.16 -14.66
CA LEU A 19 -19.86 9.57 -14.41
C LEU A 19 -21.30 9.86 -14.85
N ASP A 20 -22.06 10.56 -14.03
CA ASP A 20 -23.46 10.89 -14.32
C ASP A 20 -23.72 12.38 -14.14
N ASN A 21 -23.83 13.12 -15.25
CA ASN A 21 -24.07 14.57 -15.29
C ASN A 21 -23.13 15.39 -14.37
N VAL A 22 -21.86 15.04 -14.37
CA VAL A 22 -20.87 15.63 -13.49
C VAL A 22 -20.55 17.05 -13.90
N ASN A 23 -20.58 17.96 -12.91
CA ASN A 23 -20.15 19.35 -13.04
C ASN A 23 -19.00 19.60 -12.06
N PHE A 24 -17.83 19.98 -12.58
CA PHE A 24 -16.64 20.17 -11.78
C PHE A 24 -15.68 21.16 -12.44
N ALA A 25 -14.95 21.93 -11.64
CA ALA A 25 -13.95 22.86 -12.13
C ALA A 25 -12.65 22.75 -11.31
N ILE A 26 -11.52 22.82 -12.01
CA ILE A 26 -10.19 22.92 -11.40
C ILE A 26 -9.72 24.36 -11.54
N GLU A 27 -9.33 24.97 -10.42
CA GLU A 27 -8.80 26.33 -10.41
C GLU A 27 -7.25 26.33 -10.39
N GLU A 28 -6.68 27.49 -10.71
CA GLU A 28 -5.23 27.67 -10.70
C GLU A 28 -4.64 27.38 -9.31
N LYS A 29 -3.51 26.69 -9.28
CA LYS A 29 -2.71 26.37 -8.07
C LYS A 29 -3.45 25.54 -7.02
N GLN A 30 -4.56 24.90 -7.35
CA GLN A 30 -5.21 23.96 -6.47
C GLN A 30 -4.48 22.60 -6.48
N LYS A 31 -4.35 22.01 -5.29
CA LYS A 31 -3.87 20.62 -5.12
C LYS A 31 -5.04 19.77 -4.66
N ILE A 32 -5.59 19.03 -5.58
CA ILE A 32 -6.83 18.26 -5.41
C ILE A 32 -6.52 16.78 -5.36
N CYS A 33 -6.97 16.10 -4.31
CA CYS A 33 -6.98 14.66 -4.24
C CYS A 33 -8.34 14.10 -4.69
N LEU A 34 -8.34 13.19 -5.67
CA LEU A 34 -9.52 12.46 -6.12
C LEU A 34 -9.60 11.13 -5.38
N LEU A 35 -10.54 11.02 -4.46
CA LEU A 35 -10.85 9.80 -3.73
C LEU A 35 -12.03 9.06 -4.35
N GLY A 36 -12.20 7.82 -4.00
CA GLY A 36 -13.30 6.95 -4.41
C GLY A 36 -12.86 5.50 -4.47
N ARG A 37 -13.82 4.59 -4.43
CA ARG A 37 -13.56 3.15 -4.46
C ARG A 37 -12.93 2.71 -5.78
N ASN A 38 -12.25 1.58 -5.74
CA ASN A 38 -11.68 0.99 -6.93
C ASN A 38 -12.80 0.56 -7.91
N GLY A 39 -12.64 0.96 -9.19
CA GLY A 39 -13.63 0.72 -10.24
C GLY A 39 -14.74 1.76 -10.37
N GLU A 40 -14.76 2.83 -9.57
CA GLU A 40 -15.75 3.92 -9.68
C GLU A 40 -15.49 4.88 -10.85
N GLY A 41 -14.34 4.80 -11.53
CA GLY A 41 -14.07 5.61 -12.71
C GLY A 41 -13.02 6.72 -12.54
N LYS A 42 -12.21 6.67 -11.47
CA LYS A 42 -11.12 7.64 -11.23
C LYS A 42 -10.17 7.78 -12.41
N SER A 43 -9.61 6.67 -12.89
CA SER A 43 -8.71 6.66 -14.06
C SER A 43 -9.43 7.04 -15.35
N SER A 44 -10.74 6.78 -15.47
CA SER A 44 -11.54 7.23 -16.62
C SER A 44 -11.71 8.75 -16.62
N LEU A 45 -11.95 9.36 -15.45
CA LEU A 45 -11.96 10.81 -15.31
C LEU A 45 -10.60 11.42 -15.68
N MET A 46 -9.49 10.81 -15.22
CA MET A 46 -8.14 11.22 -15.60
C MET A 46 -7.93 11.14 -17.13
N SER A 47 -8.42 10.08 -17.77
CA SER A 47 -8.33 9.89 -19.23
C SER A 47 -9.08 10.98 -20.02
N LEU A 48 -10.23 11.46 -19.52
CA LEU A 48 -10.94 12.62 -20.09
C LEU A 48 -10.11 13.91 -19.98
N LEU A 49 -9.44 14.10 -18.85
CA LEU A 49 -8.62 15.31 -18.60
C LEU A 49 -7.31 15.30 -19.38
N ILE A 50 -6.76 14.12 -19.71
CA ILE A 50 -5.60 13.95 -20.61
C ILE A 50 -6.02 14.07 -22.08
N LYS A 51 -7.32 14.11 -22.37
CA LYS A 51 -7.90 14.08 -23.74
C LYS A 51 -7.65 12.76 -24.48
N SER A 52 -7.37 11.67 -23.76
CA SER A 52 -7.21 10.34 -24.37
C SER A 52 -8.54 9.63 -24.62
N SER A 53 -9.63 10.09 -23.98
CA SER A 53 -11.00 9.63 -24.20
C SER A 53 -11.96 10.81 -24.32
N LEU A 54 -13.15 10.57 -24.91
CA LEU A 54 -14.23 11.55 -25.02
C LEU A 54 -15.38 11.14 -24.09
N PRO A 55 -16.13 12.09 -23.52
CA PRO A 55 -17.33 11.77 -22.75
C PRO A 55 -18.47 11.31 -23.67
N ASP A 56 -19.41 10.50 -23.14
CA ASP A 56 -20.63 10.11 -23.87
C ASP A 56 -21.60 11.29 -24.04
N SER A 57 -21.65 12.19 -23.05
CA SER A 57 -22.39 13.44 -23.12
C SER A 57 -21.72 14.51 -22.27
N GLY A 58 -22.07 15.78 -22.51
CA GLY A 58 -21.46 16.94 -21.86
C GLY A 58 -20.15 17.37 -22.53
N GLU A 59 -19.47 18.33 -21.93
CA GLU A 59 -18.26 18.95 -22.49
C GLU A 59 -17.18 19.12 -21.43
N VAL A 60 -15.92 18.94 -21.85
CA VAL A 60 -14.72 19.24 -21.06
C VAL A 60 -14.03 20.43 -21.66
N ASN A 61 -14.15 21.57 -20.98
CA ASN A 61 -13.65 22.85 -21.43
C ASN A 61 -12.30 23.16 -20.78
N PHE A 62 -11.27 23.39 -21.59
CA PHE A 62 -9.93 23.76 -21.15
C PHE A 62 -9.67 25.23 -21.42
N GLN A 63 -8.99 25.90 -20.50
CA GLN A 63 -8.48 27.25 -20.74
C GLN A 63 -7.56 27.25 -21.96
N LYS A 64 -7.65 28.27 -22.80
CA LYS A 64 -6.85 28.34 -24.04
C LYS A 64 -5.35 28.40 -23.71
N GLY A 65 -4.59 27.50 -24.31
CA GLY A 65 -3.13 27.44 -24.16
C GLY A 65 -2.64 26.68 -22.93
N ILE A 66 -3.53 26.05 -22.16
CA ILE A 66 -3.13 25.24 -20.99
C ILE A 66 -2.28 24.03 -21.39
N LYS A 67 -1.23 23.79 -20.64
CA LYS A 67 -0.39 22.61 -20.74
C LYS A 67 -0.77 21.60 -19.67
N VAL A 68 -1.12 20.38 -20.08
CA VAL A 68 -1.47 19.28 -19.17
C VAL A 68 -0.35 18.25 -19.19
N GLY A 69 0.27 18.01 -18.03
CA GLY A 69 1.21 16.92 -17.82
C GLY A 69 0.53 15.74 -17.15
N ALA A 70 0.92 14.53 -17.47
CA ALA A 70 0.38 13.33 -16.82
C ALA A 70 1.49 12.37 -16.46
N LEU A 71 1.37 11.76 -15.27
CA LEU A 71 2.21 10.66 -14.82
C LEU A 71 1.38 9.37 -14.91
N PRO A 72 1.70 8.46 -15.83
CA PRO A 72 0.97 7.22 -15.99
C PRO A 72 1.16 6.31 -14.77
N GLN A 73 0.17 5.45 -14.50
CA GLN A 73 0.22 4.47 -13.43
C GLN A 73 1.32 3.43 -13.66
N SER A 74 1.46 2.94 -14.90
CA SER A 74 2.47 1.95 -15.27
C SER A 74 3.88 2.54 -15.34
N LEU A 75 4.87 1.78 -14.87
CA LEU A 75 6.28 2.12 -15.08
C LEU A 75 6.66 1.91 -16.55
N PRO A 76 7.62 2.70 -17.08
CA PRO A 76 8.14 2.47 -18.41
C PRO A 76 8.89 1.13 -18.47
N GLU A 77 8.92 0.54 -19.65
CA GLU A 77 9.69 -0.67 -19.90
C GLU A 77 11.17 -0.46 -19.54
N ALA A 78 11.81 -1.52 -19.05
CA ALA A 78 13.23 -1.55 -18.77
C ALA A 78 13.98 -1.80 -20.09
N ASP A 79 14.06 -0.77 -20.94
CA ASP A 79 14.68 -0.82 -22.25
C ASP A 79 16.09 -0.20 -22.28
N ASP A 80 16.68 -0.15 -23.46
CA ASP A 80 18.04 0.37 -23.68
C ASP A 80 18.10 1.91 -23.86
N ARG A 81 16.96 2.62 -23.80
CA ARG A 81 16.93 4.08 -23.90
C ARG A 81 17.65 4.73 -22.73
N SER A 82 18.30 5.86 -22.99
CA SER A 82 18.93 6.65 -21.95
C SER A 82 17.87 7.42 -21.13
N VAL A 83 18.22 7.79 -19.90
CA VAL A 83 17.39 8.68 -19.07
C VAL A 83 17.12 10.01 -19.77
N TYR A 84 18.13 10.55 -20.47
CA TYR A 84 17.99 11.76 -21.26
C TYR A 84 16.92 11.62 -22.34
N ASP A 85 16.95 10.52 -23.13
CA ASP A 85 15.99 10.27 -24.20
C ASP A 85 14.55 10.22 -23.69
N VAL A 86 14.34 9.53 -22.56
CA VAL A 86 13.00 9.40 -21.97
C VAL A 86 12.48 10.73 -21.43
N VAL A 87 13.33 11.56 -20.82
CA VAL A 87 12.91 12.89 -20.32
C VAL A 87 12.66 13.84 -21.49
N ALA A 88 13.51 13.81 -22.54
CA ALA A 88 13.34 14.62 -23.75
C ALA A 88 12.01 14.34 -24.48
N GLU A 89 11.49 13.11 -24.43
CA GLU A 89 10.15 12.79 -24.98
C GLU A 89 9.01 13.63 -24.38
N GLY A 90 9.20 14.23 -23.21
CA GLY A 90 8.23 15.15 -22.60
C GLY A 90 8.09 16.50 -23.32
N LEU A 91 8.96 16.79 -24.30
CA LEU A 91 8.95 18.00 -25.12
C LEU A 91 8.35 17.81 -26.52
N ASP A 92 7.55 16.76 -26.72
CA ASP A 92 6.88 16.44 -27.99
C ASP A 92 7.88 16.41 -29.18
N GLU A 93 7.59 17.14 -30.25
CA GLU A 93 8.42 17.18 -31.46
C GLU A 93 9.85 17.67 -31.20
N LEU A 94 10.02 18.67 -30.35
CA LEU A 94 11.32 19.24 -30.01
C LEU A 94 12.24 18.21 -29.34
N GLY A 95 11.71 17.37 -28.47
CA GLY A 95 12.45 16.28 -27.85
C GLY A 95 12.95 15.25 -28.87
N GLY A 96 12.18 15.02 -29.94
CA GLY A 96 12.60 14.21 -31.10
C GLY A 96 13.81 14.80 -31.80
N TYR A 97 13.78 16.10 -32.14
CA TYR A 97 14.89 16.79 -32.82
C TYR A 97 16.15 16.84 -31.97
N LEU A 98 16.03 17.10 -30.66
CA LEU A 98 17.18 17.09 -29.75
C LEU A 98 17.83 15.70 -29.68
N ARG A 99 17.04 14.63 -29.52
CA ARG A 99 17.56 13.25 -29.49
C ARG A 99 18.29 12.90 -30.79
N GLU A 100 17.68 13.19 -31.95
CA GLU A 100 18.28 12.89 -33.26
C GLU A 100 19.58 13.68 -33.45
N TYR A 101 19.63 14.95 -33.04
CA TYR A 101 20.81 15.79 -33.09
C TYR A 101 21.97 15.22 -32.25
N PHE A 102 21.71 14.83 -30.98
CA PHE A 102 22.74 14.25 -30.13
C PHE A 102 23.19 12.87 -30.58
N ALA A 103 22.29 12.02 -31.06
CA ALA A 103 22.65 10.72 -31.65
C ALA A 103 23.57 10.88 -32.86
N LEU A 104 23.30 11.89 -33.73
CA LEU A 104 24.17 12.20 -34.88
C LEU A 104 25.51 12.80 -34.43
N LEU A 105 25.53 13.57 -33.36
CA LEU A 105 26.77 14.13 -32.78
C LEU A 105 27.69 13.01 -32.25
N GLU A 106 27.15 12.04 -31.51
CA GLU A 106 27.90 10.87 -31.06
C GLU A 106 28.39 10.03 -32.26
N ALA A 107 27.49 9.73 -33.20
CA ALA A 107 27.86 8.98 -34.42
C ALA A 107 28.93 9.68 -35.25
N SER A 108 28.96 11.02 -35.28
CA SER A 108 29.93 11.79 -36.05
C SER A 108 31.38 11.61 -35.57
N SER A 109 31.55 11.24 -34.28
CA SER A 109 32.89 10.99 -33.71
C SER A 109 33.48 9.62 -34.10
N GLU A 110 32.68 8.68 -34.62
CA GLU A 110 33.08 7.30 -34.91
C GLU A 110 33.16 6.99 -36.44
N VAL A 111 32.66 7.90 -37.31
CA VAL A 111 32.47 7.64 -38.74
C VAL A 111 33.64 8.16 -39.61
N LYS A 112 33.96 7.41 -40.67
CA LYS A 112 34.98 7.77 -41.66
C LYS A 112 34.54 8.95 -42.56
N ALA A 113 35.50 9.71 -43.11
CA ALA A 113 35.32 11.01 -43.76
C ALA A 113 34.27 11.09 -44.90
N ASP A 114 33.96 10.01 -45.59
CA ASP A 114 33.00 10.03 -46.71
C ASP A 114 31.51 10.12 -46.27
N ASP A 115 31.14 9.58 -45.12
CA ASP A 115 29.78 9.65 -44.60
C ASP A 115 29.55 10.88 -43.68
N GLN A 116 30.63 11.56 -43.30
CA GLN A 116 30.62 12.70 -42.37
C GLN A 116 29.88 13.92 -42.96
N SER A 117 29.96 14.12 -44.30
CA SER A 117 29.26 15.21 -44.97
C SER A 117 27.73 15.07 -44.96
N GLN A 118 27.19 13.85 -45.04
CA GLN A 118 25.74 13.62 -44.92
C GLN A 118 25.23 13.81 -43.50
N ILE A 119 26.01 13.44 -42.48
CA ILE A 119 25.70 13.64 -41.09
C ILE A 119 25.63 15.14 -40.79
N LEU A 120 26.61 15.92 -41.25
CA LEU A 120 26.66 17.38 -41.03
C LEU A 120 25.45 18.10 -41.65
N ILE A 121 25.02 17.73 -42.87
CA ILE A 121 23.83 18.31 -43.52
C ILE A 121 22.55 18.00 -42.73
N LYS A 122 22.44 16.79 -42.16
CA LYS A 122 21.29 16.44 -41.28
C LYS A 122 21.32 17.21 -39.97
N MET A 123 22.50 17.34 -39.36
CA MET A 123 22.67 18.12 -38.12
C MET A 123 22.33 19.58 -38.34
N GLU A 124 22.75 20.22 -39.43
CA GLU A 124 22.42 21.61 -39.78
C GLU A 124 20.89 21.82 -39.90
N LYS A 125 20.17 20.91 -40.58
CA LYS A 125 18.70 20.97 -40.67
C LYS A 125 18.01 20.78 -39.33
N LEU A 126 18.53 19.92 -38.46
CA LEU A 126 18.00 19.73 -37.13
C LEU A 126 18.29 20.93 -36.25
N GLN A 127 19.49 21.52 -36.35
CA GLN A 127 19.87 22.72 -35.63
C GLN A 127 18.95 23.89 -35.99
N GLU A 128 18.64 24.13 -37.26
CA GLU A 128 17.69 25.16 -37.70
C GLU A 128 16.30 24.97 -37.08
N LYS A 129 15.81 23.71 -37.00
CA LYS A 129 14.53 23.40 -36.35
C LYS A 129 14.57 23.63 -34.84
N ILE A 130 15.67 23.22 -34.20
CA ILE A 130 15.89 23.39 -32.76
C ILE A 130 15.97 24.89 -32.43
N GLU A 131 16.66 25.69 -33.21
CA GLU A 131 16.76 27.14 -33.04
C GLU A 131 15.40 27.81 -33.25
N THR A 132 14.63 27.41 -34.25
CA THR A 132 13.28 27.95 -34.51
C THR A 132 12.32 27.72 -33.33
N LEU A 133 12.51 26.63 -32.59
CA LEU A 133 11.68 26.25 -31.41
C LEU A 133 12.31 26.64 -30.07
N ASP A 134 13.37 27.46 -30.07
CA ASP A 134 14.16 27.81 -28.86
C ASP A 134 14.67 26.58 -28.07
N GLY A 135 15.00 25.52 -28.80
CA GLY A 135 15.28 24.20 -28.23
C GLY A 135 16.53 24.14 -27.36
N TRP A 136 17.52 25.01 -27.54
CA TRP A 136 18.72 25.05 -26.71
C TRP A 136 18.43 25.46 -25.27
N THR A 137 17.42 26.30 -25.06
CA THR A 137 16.92 26.64 -23.72
C THR A 137 16.34 25.40 -23.01
N PHE A 138 15.65 24.54 -23.76
CA PHE A 138 15.12 23.29 -23.21
C PHE A 138 16.20 22.25 -22.91
N GLN A 139 17.29 22.19 -23.67
CA GLN A 139 18.44 21.34 -23.33
C GLN A 139 18.96 21.66 -21.94
N HIS A 140 19.23 22.94 -21.65
CA HIS A 140 19.66 23.36 -20.31
C HIS A 140 18.63 23.05 -19.23
N LYS A 141 17.33 23.15 -19.56
CA LYS A 141 16.26 22.74 -18.65
C LYS A 141 16.30 21.25 -18.35
N ILE A 142 16.50 20.38 -19.37
CA ILE A 142 16.64 18.93 -19.19
C ILE A 142 17.82 18.64 -18.27
N GLU A 143 19.01 19.17 -18.57
CA GLU A 143 20.21 18.95 -17.77
C GLU A 143 20.05 19.42 -16.32
N SER A 144 19.47 20.61 -16.11
CA SER A 144 19.17 21.16 -14.79
C SER A 144 18.17 20.27 -14.03
N MET A 145 17.12 19.79 -14.70
CA MET A 145 16.12 18.91 -14.11
C MET A 145 16.73 17.56 -13.74
N LEU A 146 17.48 16.93 -14.63
CA LEU A 146 18.18 15.66 -14.36
C LEU A 146 19.10 15.79 -13.14
N LYS A 147 19.88 16.88 -13.05
CA LYS A 147 20.71 17.18 -11.89
C LYS A 147 19.89 17.33 -10.60
N ARG A 148 18.77 18.09 -10.65
CA ARG A 148 17.86 18.29 -9.52
C ARG A 148 17.20 17.00 -9.04
N PHE A 149 16.96 16.04 -9.97
CA PHE A 149 16.37 14.73 -9.69
C PHE A 149 17.42 13.66 -9.36
N GLY A 150 18.72 14.00 -9.40
CA GLY A 150 19.82 13.07 -9.13
C GLY A 150 19.96 12.00 -10.19
N LEU A 151 19.55 12.28 -11.43
CA LEU A 151 19.53 11.35 -12.56
C LEU A 151 20.76 11.55 -13.45
N ALA A 152 21.46 10.46 -13.79
CA ALA A 152 22.57 10.50 -14.74
C ALA A 152 22.04 10.39 -16.18
N PRO A 153 22.33 11.37 -17.08
CA PRO A 153 21.76 11.43 -18.43
C PRO A 153 22.00 10.17 -19.26
N ALA A 154 23.22 9.61 -19.22
CA ALA A 154 23.65 8.47 -20.01
C ALA A 154 23.20 7.10 -19.46
N GLN A 155 22.62 7.06 -18.24
CA GLN A 155 22.19 5.83 -17.63
C GLN A 155 21.01 5.23 -18.39
N LYS A 156 20.98 3.89 -18.57
CA LYS A 156 19.93 3.19 -19.29
C LYS A 156 18.75 2.84 -18.39
N MET A 157 17.54 2.89 -18.94
CA MET A 157 16.31 2.58 -18.20
C MET A 157 16.31 1.16 -17.62
N LYS A 158 16.92 0.18 -18.28
CA LYS A 158 17.04 -1.20 -17.80
C LYS A 158 17.86 -1.34 -16.52
N ASP A 159 18.82 -0.44 -16.29
CA ASP A 159 19.74 -0.47 -15.14
C ASP A 159 19.13 0.24 -13.90
N LEU A 160 17.94 0.85 -14.05
CA LEU A 160 17.26 1.59 -13.01
C LEU A 160 16.26 0.72 -12.23
N SER A 161 16.22 0.89 -10.91
CA SER A 161 15.14 0.36 -10.07
C SER A 161 13.79 1.03 -10.38
N GLY A 162 12.68 0.43 -9.92
CA GLY A 162 11.34 0.99 -10.11
C GLY A 162 11.21 2.43 -9.61
N GLY A 163 11.77 2.74 -8.44
CA GLY A 163 11.75 4.10 -7.86
C GLY A 163 12.51 5.11 -8.73
N TRP A 164 13.68 4.74 -9.24
CA TRP A 164 14.44 5.59 -10.14
C TRP A 164 13.73 5.81 -11.48
N ARG A 165 13.12 4.78 -12.06
CA ARG A 165 12.29 4.91 -13.27
C ARG A 165 11.09 5.84 -13.05
N ARG A 166 10.47 5.81 -11.84
CA ARG A 166 9.40 6.75 -11.49
C ARG A 166 9.89 8.20 -11.43
N ARG A 167 11.11 8.45 -10.91
CA ARG A 167 11.74 9.78 -10.94
C ARG A 167 11.94 10.27 -12.38
N VAL A 168 12.37 9.40 -13.30
CA VAL A 168 12.51 9.73 -14.72
C VAL A 168 11.16 10.12 -15.34
N LEU A 169 10.09 9.36 -15.08
CA LEU A 169 8.74 9.70 -15.56
C LEU A 169 8.24 11.03 -15.01
N LEU A 170 8.48 11.30 -13.74
CA LEU A 170 8.10 12.59 -13.16
C LEU A 170 8.88 13.73 -13.82
N ALA A 171 10.19 13.57 -14.05
CA ALA A 171 10.99 14.55 -14.79
C ALA A 171 10.43 14.78 -16.19
N LYS A 172 10.07 13.70 -16.92
CA LYS A 172 9.40 13.77 -18.23
C LYS A 172 8.09 14.56 -18.17
N SER A 173 7.27 14.34 -17.13
CA SER A 173 5.98 15.02 -17.01
C SER A 173 6.11 16.50 -16.64
N LEU A 174 7.20 16.89 -15.98
CA LEU A 174 7.43 18.26 -15.51
C LEU A 174 8.25 19.11 -16.46
N ILE A 175 8.99 18.52 -17.42
CA ILE A 175 9.93 19.26 -18.29
C ILE A 175 9.25 20.33 -19.13
N ASN A 176 8.00 20.12 -19.52
CA ASN A 176 7.20 21.08 -20.28
C ASN A 176 6.52 22.15 -19.40
N GLU A 177 6.84 22.20 -18.09
CA GLU A 177 6.26 23.15 -17.13
C GLU A 177 4.73 23.16 -17.22
N PRO A 178 4.02 22.05 -16.91
CA PRO A 178 2.58 21.98 -17.08
C PRO A 178 1.86 22.89 -16.08
N ASP A 179 0.74 23.49 -16.53
CA ASP A 179 -0.16 24.26 -15.66
C ASP A 179 -1.03 23.35 -14.80
N LEU A 180 -1.36 22.15 -15.33
CA LEU A 180 -2.07 21.08 -14.63
C LEU A 180 -1.26 19.78 -14.71
N LEU A 181 -0.94 19.22 -13.57
CA LEU A 181 -0.30 17.91 -13.46
C LEU A 181 -1.30 16.87 -12.93
N LEU A 182 -1.43 15.77 -13.66
CA LEU A 182 -2.31 14.65 -13.34
C LEU A 182 -1.49 13.46 -12.88
N LEU A 183 -1.77 12.91 -11.69
CA LEU A 183 -1.05 11.77 -11.11
C LEU A 183 -2.02 10.66 -10.75
N ASP A 184 -1.87 9.48 -11.37
CA ASP A 184 -2.68 8.30 -11.03
C ASP A 184 -1.85 7.33 -10.20
N GLU A 185 -2.21 7.17 -8.93
CA GLU A 185 -1.54 6.34 -7.91
C GLU A 185 0.01 6.50 -7.93
N PRO A 186 0.53 7.72 -7.70
CA PRO A 186 1.96 7.98 -7.84
C PRO A 186 2.83 7.29 -6.79
N THR A 187 2.27 6.87 -5.67
CA THR A 187 2.97 6.24 -4.54
C THR A 187 3.07 4.72 -4.65
N ASN A 188 2.26 4.07 -5.51
CA ASN A 188 2.24 2.61 -5.63
C ASN A 188 3.60 2.04 -6.00
N HIS A 189 4.00 0.99 -5.31
CA HIS A 189 5.28 0.27 -5.46
C HIS A 189 6.54 1.11 -5.20
N LEU A 190 6.40 2.30 -4.61
CA LEU A 190 7.54 3.12 -4.21
C LEU A 190 7.89 2.86 -2.74
N ASP A 191 9.18 2.92 -2.43
CA ASP A 191 9.65 2.93 -1.04
C ASP A 191 9.42 4.29 -0.37
N ILE A 192 9.43 4.29 0.95
CA ILE A 192 9.13 5.47 1.77
C ILE A 192 10.03 6.67 1.44
N GLU A 193 11.31 6.43 1.12
CA GLU A 193 12.23 7.52 0.76
C GLU A 193 11.85 8.17 -0.59
N THR A 194 11.52 7.34 -1.57
CA THR A 194 11.06 7.84 -2.86
C THR A 194 9.73 8.59 -2.72
N ILE A 195 8.81 8.12 -1.87
CA ILE A 195 7.55 8.81 -1.58
C ILE A 195 7.82 10.18 -0.93
N LYS A 196 8.66 10.25 0.10
CA LYS A 196 9.05 11.53 0.74
C LYS A 196 9.70 12.50 -0.25
N TRP A 197 10.59 11.99 -1.09
CA TRP A 197 11.21 12.78 -2.14
C TRP A 197 10.15 13.33 -3.11
N LEU A 198 9.19 12.50 -3.53
CA LEU A 198 8.08 12.89 -4.41
C LEU A 198 7.20 13.97 -3.74
N GLU A 199 6.83 13.77 -2.48
CA GLU A 199 6.09 14.76 -1.67
C GLU A 199 6.76 16.13 -1.72
N ALA A 200 8.07 16.19 -1.41
CA ALA A 200 8.82 17.44 -1.41
C ALA A 200 8.81 18.13 -2.79
N ARG A 201 8.95 17.36 -3.88
CA ARG A 201 8.93 17.92 -5.25
C ARG A 201 7.54 18.45 -5.65
N LEU A 202 6.48 17.73 -5.27
CA LEU A 202 5.10 18.16 -5.56
C LEU A 202 4.64 19.31 -4.66
N GLN A 203 5.20 19.45 -3.46
CA GLN A 203 4.97 20.64 -2.63
C GLN A 203 5.54 21.91 -3.26
N GLU A 204 6.72 21.82 -3.90
CA GLU A 204 7.36 22.92 -4.61
C GLU A 204 6.70 23.24 -5.98
N PHE A 205 5.83 22.36 -6.49
CA PHE A 205 5.18 22.55 -7.78
C PHE A 205 4.16 23.70 -7.72
N ASN A 206 4.33 24.69 -8.60
CA ASN A 206 3.52 25.92 -8.63
C ASN A 206 2.24 25.83 -9.49
N GLY A 207 2.08 24.78 -10.30
CA GLY A 207 0.88 24.51 -11.08
C GLY A 207 -0.24 23.89 -10.24
N SER A 208 -1.34 23.58 -10.92
CA SER A 208 -2.45 22.84 -10.31
C SER A 208 -2.17 21.34 -10.36
N LEU A 209 -2.55 20.65 -9.32
CA LEU A 209 -2.33 19.21 -9.14
C LEU A 209 -3.67 18.51 -8.95
N LEU A 210 -3.95 17.49 -9.76
CA LEU A 210 -5.01 16.53 -9.51
C LEU A 210 -4.39 15.15 -9.40
N PHE A 211 -4.55 14.51 -8.26
CA PHE A 211 -3.95 13.19 -8.03
C PHE A 211 -4.92 12.22 -7.40
N VAL A 212 -4.77 10.95 -7.75
CA VAL A 212 -5.40 9.82 -7.10
C VAL A 212 -4.34 9.17 -6.22
N SER A 213 -4.65 8.94 -4.96
CA SER A 213 -3.78 8.16 -4.07
C SER A 213 -4.59 7.55 -2.94
N HIS A 214 -4.12 6.41 -2.44
CA HIS A 214 -4.64 5.75 -1.25
C HIS A 214 -3.68 5.88 -0.04
N ASP A 215 -2.49 6.46 -0.24
CA ASP A 215 -1.55 6.80 0.82
C ASP A 215 -2.04 8.04 1.60
N ARG A 216 -2.54 7.81 2.81
CA ARG A 216 -3.11 8.86 3.68
C ARG A 216 -2.08 9.92 4.08
N ALA A 217 -0.84 9.51 4.34
CA ALA A 217 0.23 10.45 4.68
C ALA A 217 0.56 11.37 3.49
N PHE A 218 0.60 10.81 2.28
CA PHE A 218 0.78 11.56 1.04
C PHE A 218 -0.37 12.55 0.77
N ILE A 219 -1.62 12.11 0.99
CA ILE A 219 -2.81 12.97 0.85
C ILE A 219 -2.74 14.12 1.85
N LYS A 220 -2.45 13.84 3.14
CA LYS A 220 -2.29 14.86 4.20
C LYS A 220 -1.21 15.89 3.87
N ALA A 221 -0.12 15.46 3.24
CA ALA A 221 1.01 16.33 2.91
C ALA A 221 0.73 17.27 1.73
N LEU A 222 -0.14 16.90 0.77
CA LEU A 222 -0.28 17.58 -0.50
C LEU A 222 -1.67 18.17 -0.75
N ALA A 223 -2.75 17.49 -0.35
CA ALA A 223 -4.11 17.89 -0.70
C ALA A 223 -4.55 19.14 0.04
N SER A 224 -4.93 20.17 -0.71
CA SER A 224 -5.64 21.34 -0.18
C SER A 224 -7.17 21.16 -0.26
N ASN A 225 -7.64 20.36 -1.19
CA ASN A 225 -9.04 20.04 -1.43
C ASN A 225 -9.17 18.56 -1.75
N ILE A 226 -10.30 17.96 -1.38
CA ILE A 226 -10.61 16.58 -1.67
C ILE A 226 -11.89 16.51 -2.49
N ILE A 227 -11.92 15.59 -3.45
CA ILE A 227 -13.11 15.30 -4.24
C ILE A 227 -13.33 13.80 -4.15
N GLU A 228 -14.54 13.42 -3.80
CA GLU A 228 -14.93 12.02 -3.75
C GLU A 228 -15.80 11.67 -4.96
N LEU A 229 -15.38 10.64 -5.69
CA LEU A 229 -16.17 10.01 -6.74
C LEU A 229 -16.89 8.81 -6.13
N ASP A 230 -18.21 8.93 -5.98
CA ASP A 230 -19.08 7.85 -5.49
C ASP A 230 -20.30 7.73 -6.40
N ARG A 231 -20.56 6.52 -6.90
CA ARG A 231 -21.73 6.17 -7.73
C ARG A 231 -21.97 7.12 -8.91
N GLY A 232 -20.89 7.53 -9.58
CA GLY A 232 -20.93 8.43 -10.73
C GLY A 232 -21.04 9.91 -10.41
N ASN A 233 -21.11 10.31 -9.15
CA ASN A 233 -21.17 11.69 -8.72
C ASN A 233 -19.84 12.17 -8.12
N LEU A 234 -19.47 13.41 -8.40
CA LEU A 234 -18.32 14.07 -7.78
C LEU A 234 -18.80 14.99 -6.65
N THR A 235 -18.37 14.69 -5.44
CA THR A 235 -18.68 15.51 -4.25
C THR A 235 -17.41 16.24 -3.81
N PRO A 236 -17.35 17.57 -3.91
CA PRO A 236 -16.20 18.35 -3.44
C PRO A 236 -16.25 18.56 -1.93
N PHE A 237 -15.12 18.38 -1.27
CA PHE A 237 -14.89 18.69 0.13
C PHE A 237 -13.77 19.74 0.23
N ASN A 238 -14.07 20.87 0.85
CA ASN A 238 -13.11 21.92 1.09
C ASN A 238 -12.29 21.61 2.34
N GLY A 239 -10.98 21.75 2.24
CA GLY A 239 -10.04 21.47 3.33
C GLY A 239 -9.20 20.22 3.11
N GLY A 240 -8.36 19.92 4.10
CA GLY A 240 -7.45 18.77 4.05
C GLY A 240 -8.13 17.43 4.39
N TYR A 241 -7.32 16.37 4.46
CA TYR A 241 -7.82 15.02 4.69
C TYR A 241 -8.59 14.86 6.03
N SER A 242 -8.14 15.53 7.08
CA SER A 242 -8.83 15.48 8.39
C SER A 242 -10.22 16.13 8.33
N ASP A 243 -10.34 17.25 7.61
CA ASP A 243 -11.62 17.94 7.43
C ASP A 243 -12.59 17.09 6.59
N TYR A 244 -12.06 16.41 5.57
CA TYR A 244 -12.81 15.46 4.75
C TYR A 244 -13.41 14.33 5.59
N LEU A 245 -12.63 13.69 6.48
CA LEU A 245 -13.13 12.60 7.33
C LEU A 245 -14.31 13.05 8.19
N VAL A 246 -14.20 14.23 8.81
CA VAL A 246 -15.28 14.81 9.63
C VAL A 246 -16.52 15.14 8.78
N ALA A 247 -16.31 15.69 7.59
CA ALA A 247 -17.40 16.03 6.68
C ALA A 247 -18.09 14.77 6.11
N LYS A 248 -17.32 13.75 5.76
CA LYS A 248 -17.81 12.45 5.27
C LYS A 248 -18.67 11.75 6.33
N GLN A 249 -18.22 11.74 7.59
CA GLN A 249 -19.01 11.17 8.67
C GLN A 249 -20.37 11.86 8.82
N LYS A 250 -20.39 13.20 8.85
CA LYS A 250 -21.65 13.97 8.91
C LYS A 250 -22.55 13.71 7.71
N PHE A 251 -21.97 13.61 6.52
CA PHE A 251 -22.71 13.30 5.30
C PHE A 251 -23.40 11.94 5.39
N PHE A 252 -22.71 10.91 5.87
CA PHE A 252 -23.28 9.58 6.08
C PHE A 252 -24.38 9.56 7.14
N GLU A 253 -24.19 10.24 8.27
CA GLU A 253 -25.22 10.35 9.32
C GLU A 253 -26.50 11.00 8.79
N GLU A 254 -26.38 12.04 7.95
CA GLU A 254 -27.52 12.71 7.34
C GLU A 254 -28.18 11.84 6.25
N GLU A 255 -27.40 11.15 5.40
CA GLU A 255 -27.92 10.20 4.40
C GLU A 255 -28.68 9.05 5.07
N ASP A 256 -28.14 8.46 6.13
CA ASP A 256 -28.81 7.41 6.89
C ASP A 256 -30.12 7.91 7.51
N ARG A 257 -30.11 9.12 8.08
CA ARG A 257 -31.30 9.74 8.63
C ARG A 257 -32.38 9.96 7.57
N GLN A 258 -32.01 10.46 6.40
CA GLN A 258 -32.94 10.65 5.28
C GLN A 258 -33.48 9.33 4.75
N ASN A 259 -32.62 8.31 4.67
CA ASN A 259 -32.99 6.97 4.28
C ASN A 259 -34.01 6.35 5.26
N GLN A 260 -33.77 6.44 6.57
CA GLN A 260 -34.70 5.97 7.60
C GLN A 260 -36.06 6.68 7.51
N LEU A 261 -36.07 7.99 7.31
CA LEU A 261 -37.31 8.77 7.14
C LEU A 261 -38.08 8.37 5.89
N PHE A 262 -37.36 8.11 4.79
CA PHE A 262 -37.97 7.63 3.56
C PHE A 262 -38.54 6.22 3.70
N ASP A 263 -37.80 5.29 4.31
CA ASP A 263 -38.23 3.91 4.53
C ASP A 263 -39.45 3.86 5.47
N LYS A 264 -39.48 4.72 6.49
CA LYS A 264 -40.64 4.88 7.34
C LYS A 264 -41.86 5.36 6.53
N ARG A 265 -41.71 6.38 5.68
CA ARG A 265 -42.80 6.86 4.81
C ARG A 265 -43.27 5.77 3.83
N LEU A 266 -42.34 5.04 3.23
CA LEU A 266 -42.64 3.95 2.31
C LEU A 266 -43.45 2.85 3.01
N SER A 267 -43.04 2.45 4.23
CA SER A 267 -43.74 1.42 5.02
C SER A 267 -45.15 1.88 5.45
N GLU A 268 -45.30 3.15 5.83
CA GLU A 268 -46.61 3.74 6.15
C GLU A 268 -47.57 3.75 4.94
N GLU A 269 -47.06 4.12 3.75
CA GLU A 269 -47.85 4.10 2.52
C GLU A 269 -48.18 2.67 2.06
N GLU A 270 -47.28 1.72 2.29
CA GLU A 270 -47.55 0.30 2.01
C GLU A 270 -48.58 -0.30 2.96
N ALA A 271 -48.49 0.01 4.26
CA ALA A 271 -49.49 -0.41 5.26
C ALA A 271 -50.86 0.16 4.94
N TRP A 272 -50.93 1.42 4.52
CA TRP A 272 -52.19 2.06 4.11
C TRP A 272 -52.83 1.37 2.91
N ILE A 273 -52.07 0.97 1.89
CA ILE A 273 -52.61 0.20 0.74
C ILE A 273 -53.11 -1.19 1.16
N ARG A 274 -52.40 -1.89 2.05
CA ARG A 274 -52.80 -3.23 2.56
C ARG A 274 -54.09 -3.19 3.38
N GLN A 275 -54.41 -2.09 4.06
CA GLN A 275 -55.63 -1.93 4.85
C GLN A 275 -56.90 -1.74 4.01
N GLY A 276 -56.81 -1.71 2.70
CA GLY A 276 -57.96 -1.76 1.77
C GLY A 276 -58.79 -0.48 1.70
N VAL A 277 -58.70 0.17 0.57
CA VAL A 277 -59.41 1.44 0.30
C VAL A 277 -60.86 1.20 -0.05
N LYS A 278 -61.79 1.40 0.90
CA LYS A 278 -63.22 1.27 0.66
C LYS A 278 -63.96 2.54 0.19
N ALA A 279 -63.31 3.69 -0.04
CA ALA A 279 -64.00 4.88 -0.51
C ALA A 279 -63.13 5.89 -1.29
N ARG A 280 -63.63 6.32 -2.47
CA ARG A 280 -63.19 7.40 -3.38
C ARG A 280 -62.03 7.07 -4.34
N ARG A 281 -62.37 6.56 -5.51
CA ARG A 281 -61.45 6.14 -6.60
C ARG A 281 -60.44 7.22 -7.07
N THR A 282 -60.85 8.46 -7.30
CA THR A 282 -60.02 9.50 -7.93
C THR A 282 -58.91 10.06 -7.05
N ARG A 283 -59.10 10.13 -5.71
CA ARG A 283 -58.07 10.65 -4.77
C ARG A 283 -56.99 9.63 -4.47
N ASN A 284 -57.25 8.36 -4.74
CA ASN A 284 -56.38 7.25 -4.45
C ASN A 284 -55.39 6.94 -5.58
N GLU A 285 -55.69 7.26 -6.84
CA GLU A 285 -54.80 7.03 -7.99
C GLU A 285 -53.52 7.83 -7.90
N GLY A 286 -53.58 9.10 -7.44
CA GLY A 286 -52.39 9.94 -7.21
C GLY A 286 -51.46 9.35 -6.15
N ARG A 287 -52.03 8.83 -5.05
CA ARG A 287 -51.26 8.23 -3.96
C ARG A 287 -50.66 6.88 -4.36
N VAL A 288 -51.38 6.09 -5.17
CA VAL A 288 -50.86 4.85 -5.76
C VAL A 288 -49.70 5.13 -6.74
N ARG A 289 -49.81 6.20 -7.56
CA ARG A 289 -48.68 6.62 -8.44
C ARG A 289 -47.49 7.07 -7.63
N ALA A 290 -47.70 7.87 -6.57
CA ALA A 290 -46.64 8.29 -5.66
C ALA A 290 -45.93 7.10 -4.99
N LEU A 291 -46.69 6.08 -4.53
CA LEU A 291 -46.08 4.88 -3.96
C LEU A 291 -45.29 4.06 -5.00
N LYS A 292 -45.79 3.95 -6.24
CA LYS A 292 -45.01 3.30 -7.32
C LYS A 292 -43.72 4.04 -7.58
N ALA A 293 -43.74 5.37 -7.65
CA ALA A 293 -42.56 6.19 -7.80
C ALA A 293 -41.59 6.02 -6.61
N MET A 294 -42.10 6.00 -5.36
CA MET A 294 -41.30 5.72 -4.19
C MET A 294 -40.64 4.33 -4.21
N ARG A 295 -41.36 3.30 -4.68
CA ARG A 295 -40.81 1.95 -4.87
C ARG A 295 -39.73 1.90 -5.95
N GLU A 296 -39.93 2.61 -7.04
CA GLU A 296 -38.89 2.76 -8.09
C GLU A 296 -37.66 3.47 -7.55
N THR A 297 -37.85 4.59 -6.84
CA THR A 297 -36.76 5.28 -6.14
C THR A 297 -36.08 4.37 -5.12
N TYR A 298 -36.81 3.57 -4.34
CA TYR A 298 -36.24 2.59 -3.42
C TYR A 298 -35.42 1.51 -4.13
N LYS A 299 -35.92 0.98 -5.28
CA LYS A 299 -35.20 0.00 -6.10
C LYS A 299 -33.98 0.59 -6.81
N SER A 300 -34.07 1.83 -7.26
CA SER A 300 -32.98 2.54 -7.93
C SER A 300 -31.93 3.06 -6.95
N ARG A 301 -32.21 3.08 -5.63
CA ARG A 301 -31.19 3.34 -4.63
C ARG A 301 -30.09 2.30 -4.82
N LEU A 302 -28.94 2.76 -5.27
CA LEU A 302 -27.70 2.04 -5.12
C LEU A 302 -27.46 1.96 -3.61
N SER A 303 -27.78 0.81 -2.99
CA SER A 303 -27.55 0.62 -1.56
C SER A 303 -26.07 0.91 -1.28
N GLN A 304 -25.79 1.66 -0.20
CA GLN A 304 -24.47 1.65 0.36
C GLN A 304 -24.08 0.19 0.54
N GLN A 305 -22.98 -0.22 -0.06
CA GLN A 305 -22.39 -1.51 0.28
C GLN A 305 -22.04 -1.39 1.76
N GLY A 306 -22.70 -2.21 2.60
CA GLY A 306 -22.68 -2.12 4.04
C GLY A 306 -21.25 -2.06 4.62
N LYS A 307 -21.13 -1.65 5.87
CA LYS A 307 -19.88 -1.80 6.61
C LYS A 307 -19.49 -3.27 6.58
N VAL A 308 -18.28 -3.52 6.12
CA VAL A 308 -17.72 -4.86 6.01
C VAL A 308 -17.46 -5.38 7.42
N ASP A 309 -17.94 -6.57 7.75
CA ASP A 309 -17.63 -7.27 8.99
C ASP A 309 -16.79 -8.51 8.68
N ILE A 310 -15.50 -8.29 8.35
CA ILE A 310 -14.56 -9.39 8.09
C ILE A 310 -14.34 -10.17 9.39
N LYS A 311 -14.44 -11.50 9.30
CA LYS A 311 -14.07 -12.43 10.37
C LYS A 311 -12.80 -13.16 9.96
N ILE A 312 -11.75 -13.00 10.76
CA ILE A 312 -10.50 -13.76 10.57
C ILE A 312 -10.69 -15.12 11.24
N SER A 313 -10.37 -16.20 10.53
CA SER A 313 -10.37 -17.55 11.09
C SER A 313 -9.09 -17.73 11.90
N GLU A 314 -9.22 -17.85 13.22
CA GLU A 314 -8.09 -18.11 14.11
C GLU A 314 -7.86 -19.61 14.26
N ALA A 315 -6.61 -20.03 14.13
CA ALA A 315 -6.17 -21.39 14.46
C ALA A 315 -6.02 -21.56 15.98
N GLU A 316 -5.73 -22.79 16.41
CA GLU A 316 -5.27 -23.00 17.78
C GLU A 316 -4.07 -22.10 18.09
N LYS A 317 -3.98 -21.65 19.34
CA LYS A 317 -2.89 -20.75 19.76
C LYS A 317 -1.54 -21.43 19.52
N SER A 318 -0.61 -20.76 18.88
CA SER A 318 0.79 -21.19 18.76
C SER A 318 1.45 -21.24 20.14
N GLY A 319 2.62 -21.88 20.24
CA GLY A 319 3.52 -21.71 21.37
C GLY A 319 3.82 -20.25 21.67
N ARG A 320 4.40 -19.94 22.84
CA ARG A 320 4.80 -18.55 23.18
C ARG A 320 5.92 -18.06 22.28
N LEU A 321 6.95 -18.88 22.04
CA LEU A 321 8.00 -18.62 21.06
C LEU A 321 7.49 -19.08 19.69
N VAL A 322 7.46 -18.16 18.74
CA VAL A 322 6.92 -18.39 17.39
C VAL A 322 8.04 -18.59 16.39
N ILE A 323 9.05 -17.70 16.41
CA ILE A 323 10.22 -17.77 15.53
C ILE A 323 11.45 -17.39 16.36
N GLU A 324 12.53 -18.17 16.22
CA GLU A 324 13.84 -17.86 16.77
C GLU A 324 14.85 -17.90 15.63
N ALA A 325 15.59 -16.85 15.46
CA ALA A 325 16.63 -16.72 14.45
C ALA A 325 17.93 -16.26 15.10
N ASP A 326 19.01 -17.06 14.93
CA ASP A 326 20.31 -16.82 15.54
C ASP A 326 21.37 -16.53 14.49
N ASN A 327 21.98 -15.35 14.56
CA ASN A 327 23.13 -14.92 13.75
C ASN A 327 22.95 -15.22 12.26
N ILE A 328 21.76 -14.98 11.72
CA ILE A 328 21.46 -15.26 10.33
C ILE A 328 22.16 -14.26 9.41
N SER A 329 22.83 -14.80 8.39
CA SER A 329 23.37 -14.02 7.28
C SER A 329 22.97 -14.64 5.96
N HIS A 330 22.67 -13.79 4.97
CA HIS A 330 22.32 -14.25 3.63
C HIS A 330 22.88 -13.35 2.54
N SER A 331 23.49 -14.01 1.53
CA SER A 331 24.03 -13.32 0.35
C SER A 331 23.56 -14.04 -0.92
N PHE A 332 23.19 -13.29 -1.94
CA PHE A 332 22.84 -13.86 -3.24
C PHE A 332 24.08 -14.28 -4.03
N SER A 333 23.89 -15.08 -5.08
CA SER A 333 24.94 -15.59 -5.97
C SER A 333 25.79 -14.51 -6.65
N ASN A 334 25.30 -13.27 -6.74
CA ASN A 334 26.04 -12.11 -7.23
C ASN A 334 26.97 -11.46 -6.18
N GLY A 335 27.09 -12.05 -4.99
CA GLY A 335 27.91 -11.55 -3.89
C GLY A 335 27.28 -10.42 -3.08
N ARG A 336 26.07 -9.95 -3.41
CA ARG A 336 25.36 -8.93 -2.64
C ARG A 336 24.89 -9.51 -1.31
N LYS A 337 25.40 -8.98 -0.21
CA LYS A 337 24.97 -9.31 1.15
C LYS A 337 23.68 -8.57 1.46
N VAL A 338 22.64 -9.31 1.83
CA VAL A 338 21.29 -8.77 2.05
C VAL A 338 20.95 -8.76 3.54
N ILE A 339 21.45 -9.73 4.30
CA ILE A 339 21.29 -9.83 5.75
C ILE A 339 22.66 -10.16 6.32
N ASP A 340 23.06 -9.50 7.39
CA ASP A 340 24.34 -9.67 8.05
C ASP A 340 24.18 -9.74 9.57
N ASP A 341 24.47 -10.93 10.14
CA ASP A 341 24.53 -11.17 11.59
C ASP A 341 23.27 -10.70 12.35
N PHE A 342 22.10 -11.09 11.84
CA PHE A 342 20.81 -10.70 12.41
C PHE A 342 20.27 -11.80 13.31
N SER A 343 19.83 -11.44 14.53
CA SER A 343 19.18 -12.32 15.48
C SER A 343 17.87 -11.71 15.97
N ILE A 344 16.83 -12.54 16.09
CA ILE A 344 15.51 -12.10 16.59
C ILE A 344 14.74 -13.26 17.20
N SER A 345 13.98 -12.95 18.24
CA SER A 345 13.01 -13.85 18.85
C SER A 345 11.61 -13.24 18.75
N VAL A 346 10.74 -13.89 18.00
CA VAL A 346 9.35 -13.45 17.77
C VAL A 346 8.43 -14.23 18.68
N MET A 347 7.69 -13.50 19.51
CA MET A 347 6.73 -14.10 20.45
C MET A 347 5.32 -14.09 19.88
N ARG A 348 4.45 -14.92 20.44
CA ARG A 348 3.02 -14.91 20.09
C ARG A 348 2.39 -13.57 20.45
N GLY A 349 1.70 -12.97 19.48
CA GLY A 349 1.07 -11.67 19.61
C GLY A 349 1.93 -10.49 19.17
N ASP A 350 3.19 -10.74 18.80
CA ASP A 350 4.05 -9.69 18.24
C ASP A 350 3.53 -9.26 16.88
N ARG A 351 3.57 -7.95 16.64
CA ARG A 351 3.18 -7.31 15.38
C ARG A 351 4.36 -6.54 14.85
N ILE A 352 5.05 -7.13 13.87
CA ILE A 352 6.33 -6.66 13.39
C ILE A 352 6.18 -6.09 11.98
N GLY A 353 6.53 -4.81 11.81
CA GLY A 353 6.63 -4.14 10.52
C GLY A 353 8.04 -4.20 9.97
N LEU A 354 8.20 -4.46 8.67
CA LEU A 354 9.50 -4.42 8.00
C LEU A 354 9.58 -3.17 7.12
N ILE A 355 10.58 -2.33 7.38
CA ILE A 355 10.83 -1.07 6.69
C ILE A 355 12.18 -1.12 5.97
N GLY A 356 12.24 -0.61 4.76
CA GLY A 356 13.50 -0.52 4.00
C GLY A 356 13.26 -0.25 2.51
N ALA A 357 14.30 0.13 1.81
CA ALA A 357 14.27 0.38 0.38
C ALA A 357 13.79 -0.83 -0.44
N ASN A 358 13.31 -0.59 -1.65
CA ASN A 358 12.96 -1.68 -2.55
C ASN A 358 14.22 -2.49 -2.93
N GLY A 359 14.13 -3.83 -2.77
CA GLY A 359 15.27 -4.72 -2.98
C GLY A 359 16.24 -4.82 -1.80
N ALA A 360 15.97 -4.20 -0.64
CA ALA A 360 16.79 -4.31 0.56
C ALA A 360 16.83 -5.71 1.19
N GLY A 361 15.85 -6.58 0.83
CA GLY A 361 15.80 -7.95 1.32
C GLY A 361 14.63 -8.27 2.25
N LYS A 362 13.63 -7.42 2.36
CA LYS A 362 12.45 -7.61 3.20
C LYS A 362 11.78 -8.96 2.97
N THR A 363 11.40 -9.26 1.73
CA THR A 363 10.79 -10.54 1.34
C THR A 363 11.75 -11.73 1.55
N THR A 364 13.07 -11.53 1.40
CA THR A 364 14.09 -12.54 1.67
C THR A 364 14.14 -12.89 3.16
N LEU A 365 14.15 -11.89 4.03
CA LEU A 365 14.12 -12.09 5.48
C LEU A 365 12.85 -12.84 5.89
N ILE A 366 11.69 -12.46 5.41
CA ILE A 366 10.43 -13.16 5.69
C ILE A 366 10.52 -14.64 5.27
N LYS A 367 11.05 -14.95 4.07
CA LYS A 367 11.21 -16.33 3.60
C LYS A 367 12.16 -17.14 4.47
N ILE A 368 13.22 -16.52 4.98
CA ILE A 368 14.17 -17.16 5.90
C ILE A 368 13.51 -17.41 7.26
N LEU A 369 12.84 -16.42 7.84
CA LEU A 369 12.13 -16.55 9.13
C LEU A 369 11.04 -17.63 9.08
N LEU A 370 10.40 -17.83 7.93
CA LEU A 370 9.42 -18.90 7.70
C LEU A 370 10.04 -20.23 7.26
N THR A 371 11.36 -20.38 7.32
CA THR A 371 12.12 -21.59 6.88
C THR A 371 11.83 -22.01 5.43
N LYS A 372 11.34 -21.08 4.58
CA LYS A 372 11.14 -21.30 3.14
C LYS A 372 12.42 -21.09 2.32
N LEU A 373 13.40 -20.42 2.89
CA LEU A 373 14.72 -20.19 2.32
C LEU A 373 15.76 -20.42 3.42
N GLU A 374 16.77 -21.23 3.14
CA GLU A 374 17.86 -21.45 4.08
C GLU A 374 18.80 -20.23 4.12
N PRO A 375 19.19 -19.76 5.32
CA PRO A 375 20.19 -18.71 5.44
C PRO A 375 21.56 -19.23 5.01
N SER A 376 22.46 -18.36 4.56
CA SER A 376 23.84 -18.72 4.22
C SER A 376 24.65 -19.08 5.46
N GLN A 377 24.34 -18.46 6.61
CA GLN A 377 24.92 -18.72 7.93
C GLN A 377 23.84 -18.49 9.00
N GLY A 378 24.04 -19.10 10.18
CA GLY A 378 23.09 -19.04 11.28
C GLY A 378 22.02 -20.13 11.22
N SER A 379 21.03 -20.03 12.09
CA SER A 379 19.92 -20.99 12.15
C SER A 379 18.59 -20.28 12.41
N VAL A 380 17.50 -20.89 11.93
CA VAL A 380 16.12 -20.43 12.21
C VAL A 380 15.31 -21.62 12.70
N ARG A 381 14.57 -21.40 13.77
CA ARG A 381 13.68 -22.39 14.35
C ARG A 381 12.26 -21.82 14.44
N LEU A 382 11.29 -22.62 13.99
CA LEU A 382 9.86 -22.34 14.20
C LEU A 382 9.39 -23.01 15.49
N GLY A 383 8.54 -22.31 16.24
CA GLY A 383 7.89 -22.83 17.43
C GLY A 383 6.87 -23.93 17.12
N SER A 384 6.20 -24.40 18.16
CA SER A 384 5.20 -25.46 18.05
C SER A 384 3.85 -24.94 17.53
N LYS A 385 3.09 -25.80 16.83
CA LYS A 385 1.73 -25.52 16.31
C LYS A 385 1.64 -24.23 15.46
N VAL A 386 2.66 -23.97 14.64
CA VAL A 386 2.70 -22.78 13.77
C VAL A 386 1.88 -23.04 12.52
N GLU A 387 0.83 -22.22 12.30
CA GLU A 387 0.01 -22.21 11.09
C GLU A 387 0.10 -20.83 10.44
N VAL A 388 0.75 -20.78 9.26
CA VAL A 388 1.08 -19.53 8.56
C VAL A 388 0.10 -19.27 7.43
N ALA A 389 -0.57 -18.13 7.48
CA ALA A 389 -1.27 -17.55 6.33
C ALA A 389 -0.37 -16.50 5.67
N TYR A 390 0.01 -16.73 4.41
CA TYR A 390 0.90 -15.85 3.66
C TYR A 390 0.15 -15.12 2.54
N PHE A 391 0.13 -13.80 2.62
CA PHE A 391 -0.38 -12.93 1.56
C PHE A 391 0.77 -12.54 0.62
N ASP A 392 0.76 -13.11 -0.59
CA ASP A 392 1.79 -12.86 -1.60
C ASP A 392 1.32 -11.80 -2.61
N GLN A 393 2.15 -10.81 -2.84
CA GLN A 393 1.94 -9.76 -3.84
C GLN A 393 1.72 -10.32 -5.27
N LEU A 394 2.30 -11.48 -5.58
CA LEU A 394 2.26 -12.08 -6.92
C LEU A 394 0.92 -12.75 -7.28
N ARG A 395 -0.11 -12.73 -6.40
CA ARG A 395 -1.45 -13.29 -6.66
C ARG A 395 -1.43 -14.79 -7.05
N THR A 396 -0.37 -15.52 -6.67
CA THR A 396 -0.15 -16.93 -7.05
C THR A 396 -1.20 -17.89 -6.48
N GLY A 397 -2.00 -17.45 -5.51
CA GLY A 397 -3.03 -18.25 -4.86
C GLY A 397 -4.40 -18.27 -5.57
N LEU A 398 -4.59 -17.56 -6.70
CA LEU A 398 -5.87 -17.47 -7.39
C LEU A 398 -5.86 -18.25 -8.71
N ASN A 399 -6.98 -18.92 -8.99
CA ASN A 399 -7.24 -19.51 -10.29
C ASN A 399 -8.13 -18.57 -11.11
N PHE A 400 -7.55 -17.88 -12.09
CA PHE A 400 -8.21 -16.85 -12.89
C PHE A 400 -9.36 -17.35 -13.77
N GLU A 401 -9.42 -18.65 -14.05
CA GLU A 401 -10.51 -19.25 -14.84
C GLU A 401 -11.76 -19.58 -14.00
N GLN A 402 -11.59 -19.68 -12.69
CA GLN A 402 -12.67 -19.94 -11.75
C GLN A 402 -13.39 -18.64 -11.34
N THR A 403 -14.61 -18.80 -10.84
CA THR A 403 -15.38 -17.71 -10.24
C THR A 403 -14.81 -17.30 -8.89
N VAL A 404 -15.20 -16.11 -8.42
CA VAL A 404 -14.86 -15.61 -7.06
C VAL A 404 -15.30 -16.62 -6.00
N PHE A 405 -16.53 -17.14 -6.14
CA PHE A 405 -17.11 -18.14 -5.25
C PHE A 405 -16.27 -19.42 -5.20
N GLU A 406 -15.94 -20.00 -6.34
CA GLU A 406 -15.18 -21.25 -6.43
C GLU A 406 -13.75 -21.11 -5.86
N ASN A 407 -13.14 -19.94 -5.99
CA ASN A 407 -11.80 -19.68 -5.45
C ASN A 407 -11.74 -19.64 -3.92
N VAL A 408 -12.83 -19.27 -3.25
CA VAL A 408 -12.92 -19.26 -1.77
C VAL A 408 -13.50 -20.55 -1.24
N ALA A 409 -14.46 -21.12 -1.98
CA ALA A 409 -15.21 -22.29 -1.57
C ALA A 409 -14.43 -23.62 -1.63
N ASP A 410 -13.35 -23.69 -2.43
CA ASP A 410 -12.61 -24.94 -2.72
C ASP A 410 -13.57 -26.15 -3.02
N GLY A 411 -14.73 -25.84 -3.67
CA GLY A 411 -15.75 -26.84 -4.04
C GLY A 411 -16.84 -27.11 -2.98
N HIS A 412 -16.88 -26.35 -1.89
CA HIS A 412 -17.89 -26.48 -0.83
C HIS A 412 -18.76 -25.21 -0.73
N ASP A 413 -20.04 -25.37 -0.38
CA ASP A 413 -20.93 -24.21 -0.17
C ASP A 413 -20.69 -23.50 1.17
N PHE A 414 -20.02 -24.15 2.10
CA PHE A 414 -19.73 -23.65 3.44
C PHE A 414 -18.22 -23.67 3.70
N ILE A 415 -17.73 -22.62 4.37
CA ILE A 415 -16.40 -22.51 4.92
C ILE A 415 -16.50 -22.48 6.44
N GLU A 416 -15.48 -22.97 7.11
CA GLU A 416 -15.39 -22.92 8.56
C GLU A 416 -14.63 -21.65 8.97
N VAL A 417 -15.28 -20.77 9.72
CA VAL A 417 -14.68 -19.55 10.26
C VAL A 417 -14.87 -19.57 11.77
N ASN A 418 -13.77 -19.61 12.52
CA ASN A 418 -13.78 -19.71 14.01
C ASN A 418 -14.66 -20.86 14.52
N GLY A 419 -14.52 -22.05 13.91
CA GLY A 419 -15.26 -23.25 14.31
C GLY A 419 -16.76 -23.24 13.97
N LYS A 420 -17.22 -22.26 13.18
CA LYS A 420 -18.64 -22.16 12.76
C LYS A 420 -18.74 -22.29 11.24
N PRO A 421 -19.63 -23.14 10.73
CA PRO A 421 -19.89 -23.18 9.29
C PRO A 421 -20.60 -21.89 8.84
N LEU A 422 -20.03 -21.21 7.88
CA LEU A 422 -20.58 -20.00 7.26
C LEU A 422 -20.74 -20.23 5.77
N HIS A 423 -21.91 -19.87 5.21
CA HIS A 423 -22.13 -19.96 3.78
C HIS A 423 -21.21 -19.00 3.02
N VAL A 424 -20.51 -19.50 1.98
CA VAL A 424 -19.51 -18.74 1.21
C VAL A 424 -20.04 -17.41 0.66
N MET A 425 -21.31 -17.38 0.20
CA MET A 425 -21.92 -16.15 -0.29
C MET A 425 -22.09 -15.09 0.82
N SER A 426 -22.41 -15.51 2.05
CA SER A 426 -22.51 -14.58 3.18
C SER A 426 -21.14 -14.04 3.54
N TYR A 427 -20.12 -14.92 3.55
CA TYR A 427 -18.73 -14.52 3.79
C TYR A 427 -18.20 -13.55 2.72
N LEU A 428 -18.45 -13.82 1.43
CA LEU A 428 -18.05 -12.94 0.32
C LEU A 428 -18.77 -11.58 0.37
N ASN A 429 -20.00 -11.54 0.86
CA ASN A 429 -20.72 -10.29 1.05
C ASN A 429 -20.03 -9.39 2.10
N ASP A 430 -19.39 -10.00 3.12
CA ASP A 430 -18.59 -9.28 4.10
C ASP A 430 -17.36 -8.62 3.46
N PHE A 431 -16.88 -9.10 2.30
CA PHE A 431 -15.83 -8.51 1.47
C PHE A 431 -16.37 -7.66 0.31
N LEU A 432 -17.63 -7.22 0.38
CA LEU A 432 -18.29 -6.38 -0.64
C LEU A 432 -18.49 -7.05 -2.01
N PHE A 433 -18.54 -8.38 -2.07
CA PHE A 433 -18.93 -9.06 -3.29
C PHE A 433 -20.45 -9.30 -3.31
N THR A 434 -21.13 -8.70 -4.28
CA THR A 434 -22.56 -9.01 -4.53
C THR A 434 -22.71 -10.43 -5.06
N ALA A 435 -23.93 -10.99 -4.96
CA ALA A 435 -24.21 -12.34 -5.45
C ALA A 435 -23.92 -12.52 -6.96
N GLU A 436 -24.08 -11.47 -7.75
CA GLU A 436 -23.75 -11.47 -9.18
C GLU A 436 -22.24 -11.46 -9.38
N ARG A 437 -21.52 -10.60 -8.63
CA ARG A 437 -20.09 -10.45 -8.74
C ARG A 437 -19.34 -11.69 -8.23
N ALA A 438 -19.87 -12.36 -7.19
CA ALA A 438 -19.33 -13.62 -6.68
C ALA A 438 -19.36 -14.77 -7.71
N ARG A 439 -20.23 -14.72 -8.69
CA ARG A 439 -20.36 -15.70 -9.78
C ARG A 439 -19.58 -15.34 -11.04
N THR A 440 -18.90 -14.20 -11.08
CA THR A 440 -18.07 -13.82 -12.24
C THR A 440 -16.68 -14.44 -12.15
N PRO A 441 -16.04 -14.81 -13.29
CA PRO A 441 -14.65 -15.26 -13.33
C PRO A 441 -13.70 -14.15 -12.85
N ILE A 442 -12.62 -14.55 -12.17
CA ILE A 442 -11.63 -13.60 -11.61
C ILE A 442 -11.03 -12.68 -12.66
N LYS A 443 -10.80 -13.17 -13.89
CA LYS A 443 -10.27 -12.36 -14.99
C LYS A 443 -11.11 -11.13 -15.36
N ALA A 444 -12.38 -11.08 -14.92
CA ALA A 444 -13.28 -9.95 -15.13
C ALA A 444 -13.31 -8.97 -13.94
N LEU A 445 -12.50 -9.23 -12.89
CA LEU A 445 -12.38 -8.37 -11.72
C LEU A 445 -11.39 -7.24 -11.96
N SER A 446 -11.62 -6.11 -11.31
CA SER A 446 -10.61 -5.05 -11.15
C SER A 446 -9.48 -5.49 -10.21
N GLY A 447 -8.34 -4.77 -10.26
CA GLY A 447 -7.21 -5.03 -9.36
C GLY A 447 -7.61 -5.00 -7.89
N GLY A 448 -8.37 -4.00 -7.47
CA GLY A 448 -8.87 -3.89 -6.09
C GLY A 448 -9.84 -5.00 -5.69
N GLU A 449 -10.75 -5.43 -6.58
CA GLU A 449 -11.61 -6.59 -6.32
C GLU A 449 -10.79 -7.87 -6.18
N THR A 450 -9.76 -8.05 -7.01
CA THR A 450 -8.85 -9.19 -6.92
C THR A 450 -8.11 -9.22 -5.59
N ASN A 451 -7.66 -8.07 -5.09
CA ASN A 451 -7.00 -7.98 -3.79
C ASN A 451 -7.95 -8.25 -2.63
N ARG A 452 -9.21 -7.74 -2.68
CA ARG A 452 -10.24 -8.10 -1.69
C ARG A 452 -10.52 -9.61 -1.68
N LEU A 453 -10.54 -10.26 -2.86
CA LEU A 453 -10.69 -11.71 -2.95
C LEU A 453 -9.50 -12.45 -2.32
N LEU A 454 -8.27 -11.98 -2.55
CA LEU A 454 -7.07 -12.53 -1.91
C LEU A 454 -7.16 -12.43 -0.38
N LEU A 455 -7.59 -11.29 0.15
CA LEU A 455 -7.82 -11.10 1.58
C LEU A 455 -8.91 -12.05 2.09
N ALA A 456 -10.03 -12.19 1.38
CA ALA A 456 -11.07 -13.13 1.73
C ALA A 456 -10.54 -14.57 1.79
N LYS A 457 -9.77 -15.00 0.79
CA LYS A 457 -9.17 -16.34 0.75
C LYS A 457 -8.14 -16.55 1.87
N LEU A 458 -7.37 -15.52 2.21
CA LEU A 458 -6.39 -15.55 3.29
C LEU A 458 -7.07 -15.72 4.66
N PHE A 459 -8.08 -14.90 4.95
CA PHE A 459 -8.76 -14.89 6.24
C PHE A 459 -9.76 -16.06 6.43
N ALA A 460 -10.11 -16.77 5.36
CA ALA A 460 -10.87 -18.01 5.44
C ALA A 460 -10.05 -19.18 6.01
N LYS A 461 -8.71 -19.12 5.89
CA LYS A 461 -7.83 -20.16 6.40
C LYS A 461 -7.52 -19.91 7.87
N PRO A 462 -7.66 -20.93 8.74
CA PRO A 462 -7.23 -20.78 10.12
C PRO A 462 -5.71 -20.53 10.16
N ALA A 463 -5.29 -19.50 10.89
CA ALA A 463 -3.89 -19.15 11.04
C ALA A 463 -3.62 -18.52 12.41
N ASN A 464 -2.42 -18.75 12.94
CA ASN A 464 -1.91 -18.09 14.14
C ASN A 464 -0.72 -17.18 13.84
N ILE A 465 -0.19 -17.25 12.59
CA ILE A 465 0.75 -16.27 12.05
C ILE A 465 0.19 -15.75 10.73
N ILE A 466 0.08 -14.45 10.60
CA ILE A 466 -0.25 -13.78 9.34
C ILE A 466 0.98 -13.06 8.84
N VAL A 467 1.36 -13.34 7.59
CA VAL A 467 2.46 -12.66 6.89
C VAL A 467 1.91 -11.93 5.68
N MET A 468 2.17 -10.64 5.59
CA MET A 468 1.69 -9.80 4.50
C MET A 468 2.84 -9.05 3.83
N ASP A 469 2.99 -9.24 2.53
CA ASP A 469 3.98 -8.55 1.71
C ASP A 469 3.29 -7.47 0.87
N GLU A 470 3.45 -6.20 1.26
CA GLU A 470 2.84 -5.01 0.66
C GLU A 470 1.29 -5.11 0.49
N PRO A 471 0.53 -5.40 1.57
CA PRO A 471 -0.92 -5.58 1.47
C PRO A 471 -1.68 -4.30 1.12
N THR A 472 -1.07 -3.15 1.33
CA THR A 472 -1.67 -1.83 1.13
C THR A 472 -1.72 -1.41 -0.34
N ASN A 473 -0.92 -2.04 -1.20
CA ASN A 473 -0.92 -1.75 -2.63
C ASN A 473 -2.26 -2.10 -3.28
N ASP A 474 -2.77 -1.20 -4.12
CA ASP A 474 -4.02 -1.35 -4.87
C ASP A 474 -5.30 -1.48 -4.00
N LEU A 475 -5.24 -1.25 -2.67
CA LEU A 475 -6.42 -1.17 -1.81
C LEU A 475 -6.96 0.26 -1.79
N ASP A 476 -8.30 0.40 -1.80
CA ASP A 476 -8.92 1.68 -1.53
C ASP A 476 -8.93 1.99 -0.01
N VAL A 477 -9.11 3.25 0.33
CA VAL A 477 -9.03 3.74 1.73
C VAL A 477 -10.01 2.99 2.64
N ASP A 478 -11.24 2.74 2.18
CA ASP A 478 -12.27 2.04 2.96
C ASP A 478 -11.82 0.59 3.27
N THR A 479 -11.23 -0.11 2.27
CA THR A 479 -10.71 -1.49 2.45
C THR A 479 -9.48 -1.51 3.34
N LEU A 480 -8.64 -0.47 3.25
CA LEU A 480 -7.43 -0.34 4.07
C LEU A 480 -7.78 -0.14 5.55
N GLU A 481 -8.71 0.77 5.87
CA GLU A 481 -9.20 1.00 7.24
C GLU A 481 -9.77 -0.28 7.85
N LEU A 482 -10.54 -1.03 7.06
CA LEU A 482 -11.07 -2.30 7.49
C LEU A 482 -9.98 -3.34 7.77
N LEU A 483 -8.95 -3.42 6.91
CA LEU A 483 -7.82 -4.31 7.11
C LEU A 483 -7.08 -3.96 8.42
N GLU A 484 -6.88 -2.67 8.70
CA GLU A 484 -6.28 -2.18 9.94
C GLU A 484 -7.06 -2.61 11.18
N ASP A 485 -8.39 -2.37 11.17
CA ASP A 485 -9.26 -2.77 12.27
C ASP A 485 -9.15 -4.27 12.56
N LYS A 486 -9.19 -5.10 11.52
CA LYS A 486 -9.15 -6.56 11.68
C LYS A 486 -7.78 -7.09 12.09
N LEU A 487 -6.70 -6.51 11.55
CA LEU A 487 -5.35 -6.87 11.99
C LEU A 487 -5.10 -6.40 13.43
N SER A 488 -5.69 -5.29 13.85
CA SER A 488 -5.61 -4.80 15.23
C SER A 488 -6.34 -5.71 16.22
N ASP A 489 -7.40 -6.38 15.80
CA ASP A 489 -8.15 -7.34 16.62
C ASP A 489 -7.54 -8.75 16.64
N PHE A 490 -6.65 -9.06 15.69
CA PHE A 490 -6.06 -10.39 15.56
C PHE A 490 -5.15 -10.72 16.75
N GLN A 491 -5.39 -11.86 17.39
CA GLN A 491 -4.65 -12.30 18.59
C GLN A 491 -3.38 -13.11 18.29
N GLY A 492 -3.12 -13.41 17.01
CA GLY A 492 -1.91 -14.11 16.57
C GLY A 492 -0.74 -13.17 16.31
N THR A 493 0.31 -13.70 15.72
CA THR A 493 1.53 -12.98 15.36
C THR A 493 1.42 -12.43 13.94
N LEU A 494 1.85 -11.18 13.73
CA LEU A 494 1.81 -10.49 12.45
C LEU A 494 3.21 -10.09 11.99
N LEU A 495 3.57 -10.47 10.76
CA LEU A 495 4.73 -9.94 10.04
C LEU A 495 4.23 -9.19 8.82
N VAL A 496 4.53 -7.92 8.68
CA VAL A 496 4.03 -7.11 7.56
C VAL A 496 5.12 -6.24 6.94
N THR A 497 5.22 -6.26 5.61
CA THR A 497 5.95 -5.23 4.88
C THR A 497 4.93 -4.21 4.37
N SER A 498 5.19 -2.95 4.55
CA SER A 498 4.39 -1.88 3.95
C SER A 498 5.21 -0.61 3.77
N HIS A 499 4.84 0.15 2.75
CA HIS A 499 5.32 1.51 2.53
C HIS A 499 4.31 2.58 2.99
N ASP A 500 3.12 2.16 3.45
CA ASP A 500 2.13 3.04 4.09
C ASP A 500 2.51 3.29 5.56
N ARG A 501 2.89 4.52 5.84
CA ARG A 501 3.37 4.97 7.17
C ARG A 501 2.25 4.96 8.21
N ASP A 502 1.04 5.41 7.84
CA ASP A 502 -0.12 5.45 8.73
C ASP A 502 -0.57 4.02 9.07
N PHE A 503 -0.55 3.11 8.09
CA PHE A 503 -0.85 1.69 8.29
C PHE A 503 0.12 1.03 9.29
N LEU A 504 1.43 1.26 9.14
CA LEU A 504 2.42 0.73 10.07
C LEU A 504 2.19 1.27 11.49
N ASP A 505 1.93 2.58 11.64
CA ASP A 505 1.68 3.20 12.95
C ASP A 505 0.43 2.64 13.65
N GLN A 506 -0.58 2.21 12.89
CA GLN A 506 -1.82 1.66 13.43
C GLN A 506 -1.73 0.19 13.83
N VAL A 507 -0.94 -0.61 13.08
CA VAL A 507 -1.02 -2.07 13.14
C VAL A 507 0.13 -2.70 13.90
N VAL A 508 1.36 -2.13 13.84
CA VAL A 508 2.56 -2.79 14.38
C VAL A 508 2.96 -2.29 15.77
N THR A 509 3.60 -3.16 16.54
CA THR A 509 4.14 -2.84 17.87
C THR A 509 5.66 -2.67 17.87
N SER A 510 6.33 -3.19 16.83
CA SER A 510 7.77 -3.02 16.62
C SER A 510 8.10 -3.03 15.13
N THR A 511 9.23 -2.45 14.76
CA THR A 511 9.68 -2.36 13.37
C THR A 511 11.09 -2.92 13.20
N LEU A 512 11.28 -3.69 12.12
CA LEU A 512 12.59 -4.12 11.63
C LEU A 512 12.99 -3.22 10.47
N VAL A 513 14.07 -2.48 10.63
CA VAL A 513 14.51 -1.50 9.64
C VAL A 513 15.78 -1.97 8.98
N PHE A 514 15.76 -2.01 7.64
CA PHE A 514 16.93 -2.30 6.80
C PHE A 514 17.73 -1.02 6.59
N GLU A 515 18.84 -0.88 7.28
CA GLU A 515 19.68 0.32 7.27
C GLU A 515 20.80 0.30 6.22
N GLY A 516 20.75 -0.66 5.30
CA GLY A 516 21.75 -0.83 4.24
C GLY A 516 22.88 -1.77 4.62
N ALA A 517 23.67 -2.18 3.61
CA ALA A 517 24.81 -3.11 3.76
C ALA A 517 24.49 -4.44 4.49
N GLY A 518 23.22 -4.84 4.52
CA GLY A 518 22.75 -6.05 5.21
C GLY A 518 22.41 -5.85 6.68
N SER A 519 22.58 -4.65 7.24
CA SER A 519 22.20 -4.35 8.62
C SER A 519 20.69 -4.27 8.77
N VAL A 520 20.15 -5.00 9.74
CA VAL A 520 18.73 -4.99 10.11
C VAL A 520 18.65 -4.74 11.62
N ASN A 521 17.95 -3.67 12.01
CA ASN A 521 17.81 -3.29 13.41
C ASN A 521 16.33 -3.29 13.82
N GLN A 522 16.06 -3.69 15.06
CA GLN A 522 14.74 -3.69 15.65
C GLN A 522 14.50 -2.41 16.46
N TYR A 523 13.33 -1.80 16.27
CA TYR A 523 12.89 -0.61 17.00
C TYR A 523 11.50 -0.85 17.59
N VAL A 524 11.25 -0.33 18.77
CA VAL A 524 9.93 -0.41 19.43
C VAL A 524 9.02 0.66 18.85
N GLY A 525 7.79 0.25 18.51
CA GLY A 525 6.76 1.14 17.97
C GLY A 525 6.65 1.09 16.45
N GLY A 526 5.81 2.01 15.91
CA GLY A 526 5.54 2.15 14.49
C GLY A 526 6.60 2.95 13.72
N TYR A 527 6.20 3.42 12.55
CA TYR A 527 7.06 4.23 11.68
C TYR A 527 7.46 5.57 12.33
N GLN A 528 6.52 6.28 12.96
CA GLN A 528 6.83 7.57 13.60
C GLN A 528 7.73 7.41 14.83
N ASP A 529 7.59 6.31 15.57
CA ASP A 529 8.45 6.04 16.71
C ASP A 529 9.89 5.76 16.27
N TRP A 530 10.07 4.98 15.20
CA TRP A 530 11.37 4.79 14.57
C TRP A 530 11.99 6.14 14.12
N VAL A 531 11.21 7.00 13.46
CA VAL A 531 11.68 8.34 13.04
C VAL A 531 12.12 9.18 14.24
N ARG A 532 11.41 9.14 15.37
CA ARG A 532 11.79 9.85 16.60
C ARG A 532 13.07 9.30 17.21
N GLN A 533 13.29 7.98 17.16
CA GLN A 533 14.47 7.33 17.75
C GLN A 533 15.74 7.55 16.92
N THR A 534 15.64 7.61 15.59
CA THR A 534 16.78 7.61 14.67
C THR A 534 16.95 8.89 13.83
N GLY A 535 15.95 9.79 13.86
CA GLY A 535 15.87 10.93 12.94
C GLY A 535 15.30 10.58 11.56
N GLY A 536 14.94 9.30 11.32
CA GLY A 536 14.20 8.85 10.13
C GLY A 536 14.99 8.91 8.82
N ILE A 537 16.31 8.77 8.90
CA ILE A 537 17.22 8.74 7.75
C ILE A 537 17.59 7.28 7.51
N LEU A 538 17.04 6.69 6.44
CA LEU A 538 17.60 5.46 5.89
C LEU A 538 18.87 5.81 5.12
N PRO A 539 19.98 5.07 5.28
CA PRO A 539 21.16 5.29 4.46
C PRO A 539 20.78 5.04 2.99
N VAL A 540 20.85 6.10 2.18
CA VAL A 540 20.70 5.96 0.73
C VAL A 540 21.84 5.04 0.28
N GLU A 541 21.52 3.86 -0.28
CA GLU A 541 22.52 3.08 -1.01
C GLU A 541 23.06 3.98 -2.14
N SER A 542 24.21 4.57 -1.92
CA SER A 542 25.02 5.26 -2.93
C SER A 542 25.63 4.22 -3.88
N GLN A 543 24.79 3.41 -4.50
CA GLN A 543 25.21 2.57 -5.62
C GLN A 543 24.89 3.34 -6.90
N LEU A 544 25.95 3.81 -7.54
CA LEU A 544 26.04 4.44 -8.86
C LEU A 544 26.27 5.97 -8.91
N VAL A 545 27.00 6.55 -7.94
CA VAL A 545 27.73 7.78 -8.21
C VAL A 545 29.20 7.52 -7.92
N GLY A 546 29.85 6.82 -8.81
CA GLY A 546 31.29 7.00 -8.99
C GLY A 546 31.53 8.46 -9.37
N GLU A 547 32.42 9.12 -8.64
CA GLU A 547 33.11 10.37 -8.99
C GLU A 547 32.42 11.73 -8.77
N SER A 548 31.41 11.88 -7.93
CA SER A 548 30.92 13.24 -7.59
C SER A 548 30.92 13.56 -6.09
N ALA A 549 31.48 12.71 -5.24
CA ALA A 549 31.52 12.92 -3.77
C ALA A 549 32.71 13.76 -3.27
N GLU A 550 33.62 14.18 -4.13
CA GLU A 550 34.78 15.01 -3.72
C GLU A 550 34.49 16.52 -3.66
N ILE A 551 33.35 17.00 -4.18
CA ILE A 551 33.07 18.45 -4.21
C ILE A 551 32.19 18.90 -3.01
N ALA A 552 31.56 17.99 -2.28
CA ALA A 552 30.74 18.36 -1.11
C ALA A 552 31.49 18.43 0.22
N THR A 553 32.75 18.02 0.26
CA THR A 553 33.59 18.00 1.49
C THR A 553 34.46 19.23 1.70
N GLU A 554 34.45 20.18 0.77
CA GLU A 554 35.28 21.41 0.89
C GLU A 554 34.56 22.65 1.45
N ILE A 555 33.24 22.60 1.70
CA ILE A 555 32.49 23.78 2.21
C ILE A 555 32.27 23.75 3.75
N THR A 556 32.65 22.68 4.45
CA THR A 556 32.46 22.58 5.92
C THR A 556 33.76 22.58 6.73
N LYS A 557 34.82 23.14 6.21
CA LYS A 557 36.05 23.39 7.00
C LYS A 557 36.30 24.88 7.19
N ALA A 558 35.45 25.54 7.94
CA ALA A 558 35.82 26.83 8.56
C ALA A 558 34.85 27.13 9.72
N SER A 559 35.07 26.54 10.87
CA SER A 559 35.02 27.21 12.17
C SER A 559 35.44 26.25 13.27
N ASP A 560 36.71 26.33 13.61
CA ASP A 560 37.27 25.80 14.85
C ASP A 560 36.64 26.48 16.06
N LYS A 561 36.26 25.67 17.05
CA LYS A 561 36.70 25.86 18.45
C LYS A 561 36.25 24.65 19.28
N GLU A 562 37.26 23.93 19.77
CA GLU A 562 37.13 22.96 20.86
C GLU A 562 36.43 23.53 22.10
N PRO A 563 35.71 22.72 22.85
CA PRO A 563 36.13 22.50 24.23
C PRO A 563 36.08 21.05 24.73
N ALA A 564 37.15 20.72 25.41
CA ALA A 564 37.25 19.86 26.60
C ALA A 564 36.69 18.45 26.60
N LYS A 565 37.63 17.51 26.63
CA LYS A 565 37.52 16.10 26.96
C LYS A 565 36.78 15.86 28.27
N THR A 566 35.64 15.21 28.22
CA THR A 566 35.09 14.45 29.35
C THR A 566 35.18 12.97 29.00
N LYS A 567 35.93 12.24 29.78
CA LYS A 567 36.12 10.79 29.70
C LYS A 567 34.78 10.11 29.98
N VAL A 568 34.17 9.46 28.97
CA VAL A 568 33.13 8.46 29.18
C VAL A 568 33.81 7.10 29.15
N ASN A 569 33.65 6.37 30.23
CA ASN A 569 34.13 5.01 30.42
C ASN A 569 33.54 4.09 29.37
N ASP A 570 34.39 3.50 28.54
CA ASP A 570 34.12 2.29 27.76
C ASP A 570 33.89 1.11 28.72
N SER A 571 32.64 0.79 29.00
CA SER A 571 32.30 -0.52 29.56
C SER A 571 32.18 -1.50 28.41
N LYS A 572 33.21 -2.30 28.20
CA LYS A 572 33.16 -3.50 27.34
C LYS A 572 32.00 -4.39 27.78
N PRO A 573 31.21 -4.99 26.83
CA PRO A 573 30.20 -5.95 27.19
C PRO A 573 30.83 -7.10 28.00
N LYS A 574 30.26 -7.39 29.16
CA LYS A 574 30.66 -8.52 30.00
C LYS A 574 30.35 -9.80 29.23
N LYS A 575 31.35 -10.59 28.90
CA LYS A 575 31.18 -11.94 28.34
C LYS A 575 30.38 -12.76 29.35
N LEU A 576 29.20 -13.24 28.94
CA LEU A 576 28.40 -14.20 29.68
C LEU A 576 29.27 -15.37 30.16
N SER A 577 29.13 -15.75 31.42
CA SER A 577 29.77 -16.92 31.98
C SER A 577 29.32 -18.20 31.24
N TYR A 578 30.21 -19.16 31.05
CA TYR A 578 29.91 -20.44 30.41
C TYR A 578 28.62 -21.11 30.96
N LYS A 579 28.37 -20.95 32.28
CA LYS A 579 27.17 -21.45 32.95
C LYS A 579 25.90 -20.77 32.47
N LEU A 580 25.92 -19.46 32.24
CA LEU A 580 24.79 -18.68 31.75
C LEU A 580 24.52 -18.96 30.26
N LYS A 581 25.56 -19.26 29.47
CA LYS A 581 25.39 -19.68 28.07
C LYS A 581 24.72 -21.05 27.97
N LEU A 582 25.11 -21.99 28.83
CA LEU A 582 24.50 -23.31 28.87
C LEU A 582 23.03 -23.23 29.36
N GLU A 583 22.73 -22.33 30.30
CA GLU A 583 21.38 -22.04 30.78
C GLU A 583 20.52 -21.48 29.65
N LEU A 584 21.06 -20.51 28.87
CA LEU A 584 20.39 -19.91 27.71
C LEU A 584 20.07 -20.95 26.62
N GLU A 585 20.95 -21.89 26.35
CA GLU A 585 20.74 -22.99 25.39
C GLU A 585 19.67 -23.99 25.85
N GLN A 586 19.45 -24.15 27.15
CA GLN A 586 18.50 -25.12 27.71
C GLN A 586 17.11 -24.55 27.92
N LEU A 587 17.00 -23.23 28.10
CA LEU A 587 15.72 -22.57 28.39
C LEU A 587 14.66 -22.71 27.28
N PRO A 588 14.98 -22.61 25.97
CA PRO A 588 13.99 -22.81 24.91
C PRO A 588 13.38 -24.20 24.92
N VAL A 589 14.20 -25.22 25.14
CA VAL A 589 13.73 -26.62 25.23
C VAL A 589 12.84 -26.84 26.45
N LYS A 590 13.14 -26.20 27.58
CA LYS A 590 12.29 -26.23 28.78
C LYS A 590 10.96 -25.49 28.57
N ILE A 591 10.98 -24.36 27.89
CA ILE A 591 9.77 -23.61 27.53
C ILE A 591 8.85 -24.49 26.70
N GLU A 592 9.37 -25.15 25.67
CA GLU A 592 8.60 -26.06 24.81
C GLU A 592 7.98 -27.23 25.58
N GLN A 593 8.73 -27.79 26.56
CA GLN A 593 8.21 -28.88 27.42
C GLN A 593 7.07 -28.40 28.31
N ILE A 594 7.22 -27.24 28.96
CA ILE A 594 6.19 -26.65 29.83
C ILE A 594 4.95 -26.28 29.03
N GLU A 595 5.11 -25.76 27.80
CA GLU A 595 4.01 -25.46 26.88
C GLU A 595 3.24 -26.72 26.47
N ALA A 596 3.93 -27.80 26.19
CA ALA A 596 3.30 -29.09 25.87
C ALA A 596 2.52 -29.65 27.09
N GLU A 597 3.05 -29.50 28.31
CA GLU A 597 2.35 -29.89 29.53
C GLU A 597 1.12 -28.99 29.79
N GLN A 598 1.23 -27.68 29.57
CA GLN A 598 0.11 -26.75 29.69
C GLN A 598 -1.00 -27.09 28.69
N ALA A 599 -0.66 -27.36 27.42
CA ALA A 599 -1.62 -27.72 26.40
C ALA A 599 -2.37 -29.02 26.76
N ALA A 600 -1.67 -30.03 27.26
CA ALA A 600 -2.28 -31.28 27.70
C ALA A 600 -3.25 -31.08 28.88
N LEU A 601 -2.90 -30.23 29.84
CA LEU A 601 -3.80 -29.85 30.96
C LEU A 601 -5.00 -29.03 30.50
N GLN A 602 -4.82 -28.12 29.54
CA GLN A 602 -5.92 -27.36 28.94
C GLN A 602 -6.89 -28.26 28.17
N ASP A 603 -6.39 -29.23 27.41
CA ASP A 603 -7.23 -30.19 26.70
C ASP A 603 -8.06 -31.04 27.68
N LEU A 604 -7.47 -31.45 28.82
CA LEU A 604 -8.18 -32.13 29.88
C LEU A 604 -9.30 -31.24 30.49
N VAL A 605 -9.02 -29.98 30.78
CA VAL A 605 -10.00 -29.03 31.34
C VAL A 605 -11.12 -28.72 30.33
N ASN A 606 -10.82 -28.65 29.04
CA ASN A 606 -11.80 -28.37 27.99
C ASN A 606 -12.65 -29.61 27.62
N SER A 607 -12.31 -30.80 28.11
CA SER A 607 -13.08 -32.00 27.81
C SER A 607 -14.45 -31.98 28.51
N PRO A 608 -15.55 -32.40 27.84
CA PRO A 608 -16.89 -32.43 28.45
C PRO A 608 -16.99 -33.38 29.64
N GLU A 609 -16.03 -34.28 29.81
CA GLU A 609 -15.96 -35.26 30.90
C GLU A 609 -15.31 -34.68 32.16
N PHE A 610 -14.50 -33.63 32.04
CA PHE A 610 -13.78 -33.02 33.15
C PHE A 610 -14.70 -32.54 34.28
N TYR A 611 -15.80 -31.92 33.94
CA TYR A 611 -16.79 -31.41 34.93
C TYR A 611 -17.66 -32.50 35.57
N LYS A 612 -17.49 -33.77 35.17
CA LYS A 612 -18.14 -34.92 35.80
C LYS A 612 -17.29 -35.55 36.90
N ASN A 613 -16.02 -35.15 37.03
CA ASN A 613 -15.08 -35.66 38.04
C ASN A 613 -15.36 -35.05 39.43
N ASP A 614 -14.77 -35.66 40.47
CA ASP A 614 -14.89 -35.19 41.84
C ASP A 614 -14.30 -33.78 42.01
N HIS A 615 -14.94 -32.93 42.81
CA HIS A 615 -14.57 -31.55 43.06
C HIS A 615 -13.07 -31.39 43.43
N GLN A 616 -12.52 -32.34 44.18
CA GLN A 616 -11.10 -32.35 44.59
C GLN A 616 -10.14 -32.55 43.40
N GLU A 617 -10.56 -33.29 42.39
CA GLU A 617 -9.76 -33.55 41.20
C GLU A 617 -9.80 -32.38 40.19
N ILE A 618 -10.94 -31.72 40.07
CA ILE A 618 -11.11 -30.47 39.32
C ILE A 618 -10.22 -29.36 39.90
N GLU A 619 -10.25 -29.20 41.26
CA GLU A 619 -9.43 -28.21 41.94
C GLU A 619 -7.92 -28.49 41.81
N ARG A 620 -7.52 -29.78 41.85
CA ARG A 620 -6.14 -30.21 41.66
C ARG A 620 -5.62 -29.90 40.26
N ILE A 621 -6.37 -30.22 39.20
CA ILE A 621 -5.97 -29.99 37.81
C ILE A 621 -5.97 -28.49 37.50
N SER A 622 -6.96 -27.71 37.99
CA SER A 622 -7.00 -26.26 37.84
C SER A 622 -5.79 -25.57 38.51
N LYS A 623 -5.37 -26.09 39.68
CA LYS A 623 -4.17 -25.59 40.35
C LYS A 623 -2.90 -25.96 39.62
N LEU A 624 -2.79 -27.18 39.09
CA LEU A 624 -1.68 -27.60 38.26
C LEU A 624 -1.54 -26.74 36.98
N LEU A 625 -2.67 -26.38 36.36
CA LEU A 625 -2.67 -25.49 35.19
C LEU A 625 -2.15 -24.10 35.57
N ALA A 626 -2.61 -23.52 36.71
CA ALA A 626 -2.13 -22.23 37.17
C ALA A 626 -0.64 -22.26 37.57
N ASP A 627 -0.16 -23.34 38.18
CA ASP A 627 1.24 -23.53 38.55
C ASP A 627 2.13 -23.66 37.29
N THR A 628 1.68 -24.38 36.23
CA THR A 628 2.37 -24.46 34.95
C THR A 628 2.40 -23.14 34.18
N GLU A 629 1.33 -22.34 34.23
CA GLU A 629 1.30 -20.98 33.67
C GLU A 629 2.29 -20.04 34.37
N ALA A 630 2.36 -20.09 35.68
CA ALA A 630 3.32 -19.31 36.45
C ALA A 630 4.78 -19.73 36.18
N LEU A 631 5.03 -21.04 36.06
CA LEU A 631 6.34 -21.58 35.74
C LEU A 631 6.78 -21.19 34.32
N LEU A 632 5.88 -21.24 33.36
CA LEU A 632 6.12 -20.80 31.98
C LEU A 632 6.50 -19.32 31.95
N SER A 633 5.72 -18.46 32.64
CA SER A 633 5.99 -17.02 32.70
C SER A 633 7.38 -16.72 33.28
N SER A 634 7.72 -17.33 34.40
CA SER A 634 9.03 -17.12 35.04
C SER A 634 10.21 -17.66 34.22
N THR A 635 10.00 -18.76 33.46
CA THR A 635 11.04 -19.34 32.60
C THR A 635 11.29 -18.47 31.37
N VAL A 636 10.23 -17.89 30.80
CA VAL A 636 10.33 -16.92 29.69
C VAL A 636 10.99 -15.61 30.14
N GLU A 637 10.59 -15.06 31.31
CA GLU A 637 11.24 -13.87 31.87
C GLU A 637 12.75 -14.13 32.09
N ARG A 638 13.11 -15.27 32.63
CA ARG A 638 14.50 -15.64 32.85
C ARG A 638 15.29 -15.79 31.55
N TRP A 639 14.67 -16.33 30.52
CA TRP A 639 15.29 -16.44 29.20
C TRP A 639 15.53 -15.05 28.58
N LEU A 640 14.55 -14.13 28.65
CA LEU A 640 14.69 -12.75 28.20
C LEU A 640 15.78 -11.98 28.97
N GLU A 641 15.86 -12.14 30.30
CA GLU A 641 16.93 -11.53 31.11
C GLU A 641 18.34 -11.99 30.68
N LEU A 642 18.48 -13.27 30.33
CA LEU A 642 19.77 -13.83 29.91
C LEU A 642 20.14 -13.46 28.47
N GLU A 643 19.13 -13.19 27.65
CA GLU A 643 19.31 -12.71 26.26
C GLU A 643 19.74 -11.23 26.23
N ASP A 644 19.23 -10.42 27.17
CA ASP A 644 19.57 -8.98 27.31
C ASP A 644 20.93 -8.74 28.00
N MET A 645 21.63 -9.77 28.53
CA MET A 645 22.92 -9.68 29.23
C MET A 645 24.12 -9.96 28.28
#